data_ae5b384ae0394fb5250758b25c9ee34c
#
_entry.id   ae5b384ae0394fb5250758b25c9ee34c
#
_cell.length_a   1.000
_cell.length_b   1.000
_cell.length_c   1.000
_cell.angle_alpha   90.00
_cell.angle_beta   90.00
_cell.angle_gamma   90.00
#
_symmetry.space_group_name_H-M   'P 1'
#
loop_
_entity.id
_entity.type
_entity.pdbx_description
1 polymer ?
#
loop_
_entity_poly.entity_id
_entity_poly.type
_entity_poly.pdbx_seq_one_letter_code
_entity_poly.pdbx_strand_id
1 'polypeptide(L)'
;MNEKILLIDGHSILNRAFYGLPDLTSLDGTHTGAVYGFLNILFRTLNEEKPEYVAVAFDTDTPTFRHEKYPEYKGTRKPMPEELKEQLPVLLELLKAMQISTVSASGYEADDILGTLAKRSEEKGIDVTILSGDRDLLQLVTGKVTLCFPETSKGQTIVKRYTEEKVLEQFRLTPKQITDLKGLMGDPSDNIPGIGEKTAVRLLVEYGSLENAYAHVEEISQKRVREALKENYAMAQLCKELAVICTEVPVSCSYEEFRLKDVYTKEAYEIFKKLNFKNLLVRFDPAQINENSMEQDFFTCNDLDGCEALFEKAGKQERVGCALLGDKEGVYGLGLVLDEDEIYYIPVEGMITPEYLSDKLYILGKTATVCAMDVKAMQKHADLKLEDKVFDCQIAAYLLNPLKSTYTYDELAKEYLEGKILPGREELLGKNSLKKAWEEDSPELEQLACYMAYAAFACQKPLEEKLKESGMWKVYTEIELPLIFTLDSMEKWGIRVKGEELKAYGDKLTVRIQELEHLIWQQAGEEFNINSPKQLGVILFEKMAIPGSKKTKTGYSTSADILEKLAPEHPIIKDILEYRQLAKLKSTYADGLGAVIEPDGRIHSTFNQTITATGRISSTEPNLQNIPVRMELGRLIRKVFVPEEGFVFLDADYSQIELRVLAHMSGDEKLIQAYREAEDIHRLTASQVFHVPLDEVTPLQRRNAKAVNFGIVYGISSFGLSQDLSITRKEAAAYIQKYFETYPSIKGFLDGLVEQGKEKGYVSTMFGRRRPVPELKSSNFMQRSFGERVAMNSPIQGTAADIIKIAMNRVYKRLRDENLKSRLVLQVHDELLIETLKEEIPQVSQILEEEMKGAAKLAVELEVDMHQGNNWYEAK
;
A
#
# COMPACT_ATOMS: atom_id res chain seq x y z
N MET A 1 20.26 40.97 14.92
CA MET A 1 20.35 39.53 15.24
C MET A 1 21.72 39.11 14.72
N ASN A 2 22.42 38.22 15.41
CA ASN A 2 23.69 37.71 14.88
C ASN A 2 23.36 36.82 13.68
N GLU A 3 24.24 36.86 12.67
CA GLU A 3 24.12 35.91 11.55
C GLU A 3 24.24 34.49 12.08
N LYS A 4 23.53 33.54 11.46
CA LYS A 4 23.50 32.16 11.88
C LYS A 4 23.81 31.20 10.72
N ILE A 5 24.61 30.18 10.98
CA ILE A 5 24.89 29.08 10.04
C ILE A 5 24.36 27.75 10.55
N LEU A 6 23.71 27.00 9.67
CA LEU A 6 23.29 25.59 9.88
C LEU A 6 24.28 24.68 9.16
N LEU A 7 24.98 23.85 9.91
CA LEU A 7 25.90 22.84 9.42
C LEU A 7 25.29 21.45 9.61
N ILE A 8 25.17 20.64 8.54
CA ILE A 8 24.47 19.38 8.56
C ILE A 8 25.43 18.24 8.23
N ASP A 9 25.39 17.20 9.05
CA ASP A 9 26.03 15.92 8.78
C ASP A 9 25.14 15.07 7.84
N GLY A 10 25.50 15.07 6.55
CA GLY A 10 24.69 14.46 5.51
C GLY A 10 24.49 12.97 5.68
N HIS A 11 25.56 12.22 5.94
CA HIS A 11 25.50 10.78 6.13
C HIS A 11 24.76 10.37 7.40
N SER A 12 25.02 11.05 8.51
CA SER A 12 24.37 10.76 9.79
C SER A 12 22.86 10.96 9.72
N ILE A 13 22.41 12.07 9.14
CA ILE A 13 20.98 12.38 9.01
C ILE A 13 20.31 11.44 8.00
N LEU A 14 20.97 11.12 6.88
CA LEU A 14 20.45 10.20 5.86
C LEU A 14 20.29 8.77 6.43
N ASN A 15 21.32 8.26 7.12
CA ASN A 15 21.25 6.96 7.81
C ASN A 15 20.11 6.92 8.83
N ARG A 16 19.97 7.98 9.61
CA ARG A 16 18.92 8.06 10.62
C ARG A 16 17.53 8.04 9.99
N ALA A 17 17.35 8.76 8.89
CA ALA A 17 16.10 8.78 8.14
C ALA A 17 15.77 7.38 7.59
N PHE A 18 16.75 6.66 7.06
CA PHE A 18 16.61 5.30 6.54
C PHE A 18 16.08 4.32 7.59
N TYR A 19 16.66 4.30 8.78
CA TYR A 19 16.21 3.41 9.86
C TYR A 19 15.00 3.93 10.64
N GLY A 20 14.63 5.19 10.46
CA GLY A 20 13.53 5.84 11.19
C GLY A 20 12.18 5.78 10.49
N LEU A 21 12.16 5.53 9.19
CA LEU A 21 10.96 5.48 8.36
C LEU A 21 10.75 4.08 7.75
N PRO A 22 9.51 3.71 7.41
CA PRO A 22 9.28 2.56 6.57
C PRO A 22 9.90 2.76 5.18
N ASP A 23 10.15 1.66 4.48
CA ASP A 23 10.66 1.71 3.12
C ASP A 23 9.61 2.34 2.18
N LEU A 24 9.98 3.46 1.57
CA LEU A 24 9.19 4.17 0.58
C LEU A 24 9.90 4.08 -0.76
N THR A 25 9.13 3.82 -1.81
CA THR A 25 9.62 3.75 -3.18
C THR A 25 8.88 4.75 -4.07
N SER A 26 9.58 5.31 -5.06
CA SER A 26 8.97 6.08 -6.15
C SER A 26 8.26 5.16 -7.14
N LEU A 27 7.60 5.74 -8.14
CA LEU A 27 6.82 4.99 -9.14
C LEU A 27 7.68 4.05 -10.00
N ASP A 28 8.96 4.37 -10.19
CA ASP A 28 9.94 3.56 -10.93
C ASP A 28 10.64 2.49 -10.06
N GLY A 29 10.23 2.39 -8.78
CA GLY A 29 10.77 1.41 -7.83
C GLY A 29 12.04 1.85 -7.10
N THR A 30 12.52 3.08 -7.31
CA THR A 30 13.68 3.63 -6.59
C THR A 30 13.33 3.85 -5.11
N HIS A 31 14.19 3.41 -4.21
CA HIS A 31 14.04 3.65 -2.77
C HIS A 31 14.18 5.15 -2.47
N THR A 32 13.24 5.72 -1.72
CA THR A 32 13.16 7.17 -1.46
C THR A 32 12.97 7.55 0.01
N GLY A 33 12.75 6.57 0.90
CA GLY A 33 12.41 6.79 2.30
C GLY A 33 13.45 7.61 3.07
N ALA A 34 14.76 7.36 2.84
CA ALA A 34 15.82 8.09 3.49
C ALA A 34 15.91 9.56 3.03
N VAL A 35 15.75 9.79 1.71
CA VAL A 35 15.71 11.16 1.14
C VAL A 35 14.52 11.93 1.70
N TYR A 36 13.34 11.32 1.71
CA TYR A 36 12.12 11.94 2.27
C TYR A 36 12.28 12.31 3.74
N GLY A 37 12.84 11.42 4.54
CA GLY A 37 13.11 11.66 5.95
C GLY A 37 14.16 12.74 6.20
N PHE A 38 15.22 12.75 5.39
CA PHE A 38 16.25 13.79 5.41
C PHE A 38 15.63 15.17 5.16
N LEU A 39 14.83 15.31 4.11
CA LEU A 39 14.16 16.56 3.76
C LEU A 39 13.22 17.05 4.87
N ASN A 40 12.46 16.16 5.49
CA ASN A 40 11.59 16.54 6.61
C ASN A 40 12.38 17.09 7.81
N ILE A 41 13.52 16.48 8.13
CA ILE A 41 14.41 16.97 9.19
C ILE A 41 15.02 18.32 8.78
N LEU A 42 15.50 18.43 7.54
CA LEU A 42 16.07 19.66 6.99
C LEU A 42 15.06 20.82 7.05
N PHE A 43 13.89 20.69 6.44
CA PHE A 43 12.87 21.74 6.41
C PHE A 43 12.40 22.15 7.81
N ARG A 44 12.26 21.19 8.70
CA ARG A 44 11.93 21.47 10.08
C ARG A 44 13.02 22.31 10.74
N THR A 45 14.29 21.93 10.59
CA THR A 45 15.41 22.63 11.19
C THR A 45 15.58 24.02 10.58
N LEU A 46 15.40 24.18 9.25
CA LEU A 46 15.41 25.50 8.60
C LEU A 46 14.32 26.42 9.17
N ASN A 47 13.11 25.92 9.39
CA ASN A 47 12.01 26.69 9.95
C ASN A 47 12.24 27.08 11.41
N GLU A 48 12.84 26.19 12.22
CA GLU A 48 13.11 26.43 13.65
C GLU A 48 14.31 27.36 13.85
N GLU A 49 15.40 27.18 13.09
CA GLU A 49 16.66 27.89 13.26
C GLU A 49 16.76 29.20 12.46
N LYS A 50 16.08 29.28 11.33
CA LYS A 50 16.09 30.42 10.38
C LYS A 50 17.51 30.92 10.08
N PRO A 51 18.39 30.05 9.59
CA PRO A 51 19.78 30.40 9.34
C PRO A 51 19.91 31.25 8.07
N GLU A 52 20.93 32.13 8.04
CA GLU A 52 21.33 32.86 6.83
C GLU A 52 22.24 32.03 5.93
N TYR A 53 22.92 31.04 6.50
CA TYR A 53 23.86 30.17 5.77
C TYR A 53 23.57 28.71 6.08
N VAL A 54 23.70 27.83 5.07
CA VAL A 54 23.52 26.37 5.20
C VAL A 54 24.61 25.64 4.43
N ALA A 55 25.19 24.62 5.05
CA ALA A 55 26.10 23.69 4.38
C ALA A 55 25.85 22.26 4.88
N VAL A 56 25.94 21.29 3.95
CA VAL A 56 25.81 19.86 4.26
C VAL A 56 27.16 19.20 3.99
N ALA A 57 27.75 18.57 5.00
CA ALA A 57 29.02 17.86 4.88
C ALA A 57 28.78 16.38 4.58
N PHE A 58 29.59 15.82 3.68
CA PHE A 58 29.58 14.40 3.35
C PHE A 58 30.98 13.79 3.44
N ASP A 59 31.04 12.54 3.93
CA ASP A 59 32.24 11.73 3.86
C ASP A 59 32.58 11.38 2.41
N THR A 60 33.85 11.11 2.15
CA THR A 60 34.36 10.59 0.87
C THR A 60 34.77 9.13 1.03
N ASP A 61 34.81 8.38 -0.08
CA ASP A 61 35.25 6.97 -0.08
C ASP A 61 36.79 6.82 0.11
N THR A 62 37.51 7.94 0.31
CA THR A 62 38.96 7.90 0.50
C THR A 62 39.34 7.63 1.96
N PRO A 63 40.38 6.81 2.22
CA PRO A 63 40.89 6.63 3.57
C PRO A 63 41.26 7.99 4.21
N THR A 64 40.96 8.14 5.49
CA THR A 64 41.23 9.36 6.25
C THR A 64 42.54 9.23 7.01
N PHE A 65 43.07 10.34 7.54
CA PHE A 65 44.24 10.34 8.38
C PHE A 65 44.12 9.44 9.61
N ARG A 66 42.89 9.09 10.02
CA ARG A 66 42.63 8.14 11.12
C ARG A 66 42.96 6.72 10.69
N HIS A 67 42.69 6.32 9.43
CA HIS A 67 43.09 5.01 8.88
C HIS A 67 44.63 4.91 8.73
N GLU A 68 45.31 6.02 8.45
CA GLU A 68 46.79 6.05 8.43
C GLU A 68 47.37 5.80 9.83
N LYS A 69 46.72 6.36 10.87
CA LYS A 69 47.14 6.14 12.26
C LYS A 69 46.76 4.78 12.80
N TYR A 70 45.57 4.27 12.43
CA TYR A 70 45.04 2.99 12.88
C TYR A 70 44.31 2.31 11.73
N PRO A 71 44.92 1.34 11.05
CA PRO A 71 44.32 0.68 9.87
C PRO A 71 43.00 -0.01 10.13
N GLU A 72 42.71 -0.46 11.38
CA GLU A 72 41.49 -1.12 11.76
C GLU A 72 40.36 -0.14 12.17
N TYR A 73 40.60 1.16 12.04
CA TYR A 73 39.62 2.20 12.39
C TYR A 73 38.28 1.99 11.64
N LYS A 74 37.18 1.88 12.39
CA LYS A 74 35.83 1.58 11.86
C LYS A 74 35.72 0.25 11.08
N GLY A 75 36.71 -0.64 11.14
CA GLY A 75 36.78 -1.88 10.35
C GLY A 75 35.69 -2.91 10.66
N THR A 76 35.03 -2.80 11.80
CA THR A 76 33.90 -3.67 12.19
C THR A 76 32.55 -3.12 11.74
N ARG A 77 32.49 -1.92 11.14
CA ARG A 77 31.25 -1.35 10.65
C ARG A 77 30.73 -2.13 9.44
N LYS A 78 29.44 -2.46 9.46
CA LYS A 78 28.79 -3.09 8.30
C LYS A 78 28.79 -2.10 7.12
N PRO A 79 28.94 -2.58 5.88
CA PRO A 79 28.81 -1.73 4.70
C PRO A 79 27.41 -1.10 4.64
N MET A 80 27.31 0.04 3.99
CA MET A 80 26.03 0.72 3.73
C MET A 80 25.11 -0.23 2.95
N PRO A 81 23.83 -0.40 3.36
CA PRO A 81 22.85 -1.14 2.57
C PRO A 81 22.73 -0.60 1.16
N GLU A 82 22.54 -1.48 0.16
CA GLU A 82 22.41 -1.04 -1.24
C GLU A 82 21.22 -0.09 -1.43
N GLU A 83 20.10 -0.33 -0.74
CA GLU A 83 18.91 0.52 -0.78
C GLU A 83 19.17 1.95 -0.25
N LEU A 84 20.13 2.12 0.64
CA LEU A 84 20.55 3.43 1.12
C LEU A 84 21.60 4.06 0.20
N LYS A 85 22.49 3.25 -0.35
CA LYS A 85 23.54 3.68 -1.26
C LYS A 85 22.97 4.29 -2.55
N GLU A 86 21.88 3.71 -3.06
CA GLU A 86 21.15 4.23 -4.22
C GLU A 86 20.51 5.61 -3.96
N GLN A 87 20.17 5.92 -2.71
CA GLN A 87 19.51 7.17 -2.35
C GLN A 87 20.49 8.34 -2.17
N LEU A 88 21.77 8.09 -1.93
CA LEU A 88 22.77 9.16 -1.73
C LEU A 88 22.95 10.05 -2.98
N PRO A 89 23.14 9.53 -4.21
CA PRO A 89 23.18 10.35 -5.41
C PRO A 89 21.92 11.20 -5.62
N VAL A 90 20.75 10.62 -5.34
CA VAL A 90 19.46 11.33 -5.43
C VAL A 90 19.39 12.50 -4.46
N LEU A 91 19.86 12.31 -3.21
CA LEU A 91 19.95 13.40 -2.23
C LEU A 91 20.90 14.51 -2.68
N LEU A 92 22.08 14.16 -3.21
CA LEU A 92 23.07 15.14 -3.69
C LEU A 92 22.52 15.95 -4.87
N GLU A 93 21.86 15.30 -5.83
CA GLU A 93 21.19 15.96 -6.96
C GLU A 93 20.12 16.94 -6.44
N LEU A 94 19.33 16.51 -5.46
CA LEU A 94 18.27 17.30 -4.88
C LEU A 94 18.79 18.52 -4.10
N LEU A 95 19.81 18.36 -3.26
CA LEU A 95 20.45 19.47 -2.54
C LEU A 95 21.02 20.50 -3.51
N LYS A 96 21.63 20.05 -4.61
CA LYS A 96 22.12 20.92 -5.68
C LYS A 96 20.96 21.69 -6.33
N ALA A 97 19.86 21.01 -6.67
CA ALA A 97 18.67 21.65 -7.22
C ALA A 97 18.05 22.66 -6.25
N MET A 98 18.05 22.37 -4.94
CA MET A 98 17.62 23.28 -3.87
C MET A 98 18.64 24.41 -3.58
N GLN A 99 19.72 24.52 -4.34
CA GLN A 99 20.80 25.49 -4.14
C GLN A 99 21.43 25.43 -2.74
N ILE A 100 21.43 24.26 -2.11
CA ILE A 100 22.10 24.02 -0.83
C ILE A 100 23.49 23.48 -1.08
N SER A 101 24.50 24.15 -0.51
CA SER A 101 25.90 23.78 -0.71
C SER A 101 26.28 22.50 0.01
N THR A 102 26.91 21.59 -0.72
CA THR A 102 27.50 20.37 -0.15
C THR A 102 29.02 20.49 -0.10
N VAL A 103 29.60 19.99 0.98
CA VAL A 103 31.05 20.08 1.23
C VAL A 103 31.63 18.70 1.53
N SER A 104 32.73 18.36 0.88
CA SER A 104 33.50 17.15 1.17
C SER A 104 35.00 17.44 1.03
N ALA A 105 35.82 16.67 1.72
CA ALA A 105 37.28 16.84 1.66
C ALA A 105 37.94 15.44 1.69
N SER A 106 38.80 15.17 0.70
CA SER A 106 39.54 13.90 0.65
C SER A 106 40.51 13.79 1.84
N GLY A 107 40.52 12.63 2.50
CA GLY A 107 41.37 12.38 3.66
C GLY A 107 40.79 12.83 5.00
N TYR A 108 39.59 13.42 5.03
CA TYR A 108 38.90 13.89 6.23
C TYR A 108 37.45 13.36 6.26
N GLU A 109 36.89 13.28 7.44
CA GLU A 109 35.50 12.92 7.66
C GLU A 109 34.58 14.15 7.68
N ALA A 110 33.27 13.95 7.47
CA ALA A 110 32.27 15.03 7.55
C ALA A 110 32.34 15.79 8.88
N ASP A 111 32.58 15.10 9.99
CA ASP A 111 32.75 15.68 11.33
C ASP A 111 33.89 16.69 11.39
N ASP A 112 35.02 16.42 10.72
CA ASP A 112 36.16 17.30 10.66
C ASP A 112 35.87 18.60 9.86
N ILE A 113 35.07 18.43 8.78
CA ILE A 113 34.60 19.57 7.98
C ILE A 113 33.66 20.43 8.81
N LEU A 114 32.68 19.80 9.49
CA LEU A 114 31.74 20.49 10.38
C LEU A 114 32.49 21.24 11.52
N GLY A 115 33.48 20.58 12.15
CA GLY A 115 34.30 21.19 13.19
C GLY A 115 35.11 22.39 12.69
N THR A 116 35.68 22.29 11.49
CA THR A 116 36.43 23.38 10.85
C THR A 116 35.53 24.55 10.51
N LEU A 117 34.36 24.29 9.90
CA LEU A 117 33.40 25.34 9.56
C LEU A 117 32.78 25.98 10.81
N ALA A 118 32.50 25.19 11.85
CA ALA A 118 32.03 25.73 13.13
C ALA A 118 33.04 26.69 13.78
N LYS A 119 34.30 26.28 13.89
CA LYS A 119 35.38 27.12 14.43
C LYS A 119 35.53 28.41 13.64
N ARG A 120 35.63 28.34 12.30
CA ARG A 120 35.73 29.50 11.42
C ARG A 120 34.56 30.47 11.55
N SER A 121 33.34 29.92 11.74
CA SER A 121 32.12 30.71 11.90
C SER A 121 32.10 31.41 13.27
N GLU A 122 32.45 30.70 14.32
CA GLU A 122 32.58 31.26 15.67
C GLU A 122 33.61 32.40 15.73
N GLU A 123 34.76 32.22 15.07
CA GLU A 123 35.82 33.27 14.97
C GLU A 123 35.32 34.55 14.25
N LYS A 124 34.36 34.39 13.30
CA LYS A 124 33.71 35.52 12.62
C LYS A 124 32.53 36.11 13.41
N GLY A 125 32.19 35.52 14.55
CA GLY A 125 31.07 35.97 15.37
C GLY A 125 29.73 35.46 14.97
N ILE A 126 29.64 34.51 14.00
CA ILE A 126 28.42 33.84 13.51
C ILE A 126 28.01 32.76 14.50
N ASP A 127 26.72 32.68 14.83
CA ASP A 127 26.17 31.64 15.68
C ASP A 127 26.02 30.34 14.87
N VAL A 128 26.45 29.22 15.41
CA VAL A 128 26.50 27.95 14.70
C VAL A 128 25.48 26.94 15.27
N THR A 129 24.69 26.35 14.41
CA THR A 129 23.88 25.15 14.72
C THR A 129 24.41 23.99 13.91
N ILE A 130 24.86 22.91 14.58
CA ILE A 130 25.25 21.66 13.93
C ILE A 130 24.07 20.68 14.04
N LEU A 131 23.64 20.09 12.95
CA LEU A 131 22.60 19.06 12.90
C LEU A 131 23.26 17.72 12.59
N SER A 132 23.34 16.83 13.58
CA SER A 132 23.87 15.46 13.43
C SER A 132 23.26 14.49 14.44
N GLY A 133 23.26 13.22 14.10
CA GLY A 133 22.95 12.11 15.00
C GLY A 133 24.19 11.52 15.70
N ASP A 134 25.37 12.13 15.53
CA ASP A 134 26.59 11.69 16.19
C ASP A 134 26.87 12.51 17.48
N ARG A 135 27.10 11.78 18.59
CA ARG A 135 27.40 12.38 19.88
C ARG A 135 28.84 12.88 19.98
N ASP A 136 29.71 12.48 19.08
CA ASP A 136 31.09 12.91 19.09
C ASP A 136 31.23 14.42 18.81
N LEU A 137 30.26 14.97 18.06
CA LEU A 137 30.14 16.41 17.81
C LEU A 137 29.78 17.26 19.06
N LEU A 138 29.41 16.63 20.18
CA LEU A 138 29.23 17.31 21.45
C LEU A 138 30.53 18.04 21.91
N GLN A 139 31.71 17.54 21.49
CA GLN A 139 33.00 18.16 21.78
C GLN A 139 33.14 19.56 21.17
N LEU A 140 32.38 19.88 20.12
CA LEU A 140 32.39 21.16 19.40
C LEU A 140 31.48 22.22 20.04
N VAL A 141 30.64 21.83 20.99
CA VAL A 141 29.65 22.74 21.62
C VAL A 141 30.39 23.82 22.44
N THR A 142 30.04 25.09 22.19
CA THR A 142 30.55 26.28 22.86
C THR A 142 29.42 27.25 23.16
N GLY A 143 29.71 28.41 23.67
CA GLY A 143 28.74 29.50 23.86
C GLY A 143 28.06 29.97 22.56
N LYS A 144 28.66 29.67 21.38
CA LYS A 144 28.14 30.04 20.06
C LYS A 144 27.81 28.83 19.18
N VAL A 145 28.32 27.66 19.51
CA VAL A 145 28.07 26.40 18.76
C VAL A 145 27.08 25.51 19.51
N THR A 146 25.93 25.23 18.91
CA THR A 146 24.89 24.36 19.48
C THR A 146 24.77 23.11 18.61
N LEU A 147 24.68 21.92 19.24
CA LEU A 147 24.38 20.69 18.52
C LEU A 147 22.88 20.38 18.59
N CYS A 148 22.23 20.22 17.44
CA CYS A 148 20.89 19.70 17.26
C CYS A 148 20.95 18.22 16.94
N PHE A 149 20.42 17.42 17.86
CA PHE A 149 20.44 15.97 17.80
C PHE A 149 19.02 15.42 17.57
N PRO A 150 18.69 14.88 16.38
CA PRO A 150 17.38 14.31 16.15
C PRO A 150 17.26 12.98 16.90
N GLU A 151 16.19 12.78 17.65
CA GLU A 151 15.88 11.56 18.40
C GLU A 151 14.48 11.08 18.04
N THR A 152 14.36 9.84 17.61
CA THR A 152 13.05 9.27 17.27
C THR A 152 12.47 8.55 18.48
N SER A 153 11.36 9.04 18.99
CA SER A 153 10.61 8.42 20.08
C SER A 153 9.14 8.28 19.70
N LYS A 154 8.57 7.06 19.86
CA LYS A 154 7.16 6.76 19.56
C LYS A 154 6.70 7.14 18.15
N GLY A 155 7.58 7.02 17.14
CA GLY A 155 7.26 7.34 15.75
C GLY A 155 7.32 8.84 15.40
N GLN A 156 7.71 9.69 16.35
CA GLN A 156 7.97 11.11 16.12
C GLN A 156 9.45 11.42 16.27
N THR A 157 10.02 12.18 15.35
CA THR A 157 11.39 12.68 15.46
C THR A 157 11.36 14.00 16.20
N ILE A 158 12.02 14.07 17.35
CA ILE A 158 12.22 15.27 18.17
C ILE A 158 13.67 15.68 18.04
N VAL A 159 13.95 16.96 17.81
CA VAL A 159 15.31 17.49 17.75
C VAL A 159 15.68 18.04 19.13
N LYS A 160 16.64 17.40 19.80
CA LYS A 160 17.19 17.88 21.07
C LYS A 160 18.32 18.87 20.82
N ARG A 161 18.33 19.99 21.54
CA ARG A 161 19.41 21.00 21.46
C ARG A 161 20.36 20.82 22.62
N TYR A 162 21.64 20.73 22.33
CA TYR A 162 22.73 20.67 23.30
C TYR A 162 23.51 21.94 23.26
N THR A 163 23.39 22.72 24.34
CA THR A 163 24.28 23.83 24.72
C THR A 163 25.26 23.32 25.75
N GLU A 164 26.32 24.10 26.08
CA GLU A 164 27.29 23.73 27.12
C GLU A 164 26.62 23.33 28.44
N GLU A 165 25.60 24.12 28.86
CA GLU A 165 24.83 23.84 30.08
C GLU A 165 24.11 22.48 30.02
N LYS A 166 23.47 22.17 28.89
CA LYS A 166 22.75 20.90 28.70
C LYS A 166 23.68 19.70 28.58
N VAL A 167 24.87 19.88 27.99
CA VAL A 167 25.90 18.84 27.98
C VAL A 167 26.32 18.53 29.40
N LEU A 168 26.59 19.55 30.19
CA LEU A 168 26.98 19.39 31.59
C LEU A 168 25.85 18.79 32.45
N GLU A 169 24.63 19.24 32.25
CA GLU A 169 23.47 18.71 32.98
C GLU A 169 23.21 17.21 32.67
N GLN A 170 23.26 16.85 31.40
CA GLN A 170 22.88 15.49 30.95
C GLN A 170 24.00 14.48 31.11
N PHE A 171 25.24 14.87 30.78
CA PHE A 171 26.40 13.97 30.80
C PHE A 171 27.31 14.13 32.00
N ARG A 172 27.12 15.19 32.79
CA ARG A 172 28.01 15.61 33.91
C ARG A 172 29.47 15.89 33.47
N LEU A 173 29.67 16.18 32.22
CA LEU A 173 30.94 16.45 31.56
C LEU A 173 30.85 17.75 30.78
N THR A 174 31.97 18.46 30.67
CA THR A 174 32.10 19.59 29.74
C THR A 174 32.25 19.06 28.31
N PRO A 175 31.90 19.85 27.25
CA PRO A 175 32.15 19.48 25.87
C PRO A 175 33.57 18.95 25.61
N LYS A 176 34.60 19.61 26.18
CA LYS A 176 36.00 19.20 26.02
C LYS A 176 36.33 17.82 26.60
N GLN A 177 35.60 17.36 27.62
CA GLN A 177 35.76 16.04 28.21
C GLN A 177 35.10 14.90 27.41
N ILE A 178 34.36 15.21 26.34
CA ILE A 178 33.76 14.18 25.47
C ILE A 178 34.84 13.33 24.79
N THR A 179 35.95 13.93 24.39
CA THR A 179 37.10 13.19 23.82
C THR A 179 37.74 12.25 24.83
N ASP A 180 37.88 12.72 26.10
CA ASP A 180 38.36 11.87 27.20
C ASP A 180 37.40 10.73 27.51
N LEU A 181 36.09 10.99 27.43
CA LEU A 181 35.07 9.95 27.57
C LEU A 181 35.23 8.86 26.53
N LYS A 182 35.43 9.27 25.28
CA LYS A 182 35.66 8.31 24.15
C LYS A 182 36.99 7.57 24.31
N GLY A 183 38.04 8.26 24.76
CA GLY A 183 39.32 7.63 25.08
C GLY A 183 39.18 6.54 26.13
N LEU A 184 38.44 6.79 27.22
CA LEU A 184 38.19 5.80 28.28
C LEU A 184 37.30 4.65 27.90
N MET A 185 36.35 4.87 27.03
CA MET A 185 35.38 3.80 26.61
C MET A 185 35.87 3.03 25.39
N GLY A 186 36.56 3.69 24.48
CA GLY A 186 36.73 3.24 23.10
C GLY A 186 35.40 3.32 22.28
N ASP A 187 35.50 2.96 21.01
CA ASP A 187 34.36 2.74 20.15
C ASP A 187 34.00 1.23 20.14
N PRO A 188 32.82 0.80 19.63
CA PRO A 188 32.51 -0.64 19.54
C PRO A 188 33.54 -1.50 18.81
N SER A 189 34.34 -0.90 17.92
CA SER A 189 35.48 -1.55 17.25
C SER A 189 36.74 -1.65 18.12
N ASP A 190 36.91 -0.75 19.11
CA ASP A 190 38.14 -0.54 19.85
C ASP A 190 37.88 -0.46 21.37
N ASN A 191 36.92 -1.19 21.83
CA ASN A 191 36.40 -1.17 23.20
C ASN A 191 37.50 -1.45 24.25
N ILE A 192 37.58 -0.60 25.28
CA ILE A 192 38.44 -0.84 26.42
C ILE A 192 37.74 -1.80 27.42
N PRO A 193 38.22 -3.06 27.55
CA PRO A 193 37.55 -4.03 28.35
C PRO A 193 37.45 -3.59 29.84
N GLY A 194 36.20 -3.48 30.34
CA GLY A 194 35.96 -3.20 31.76
C GLY A 194 35.66 -1.76 32.13
N ILE A 195 35.75 -0.80 31.19
CA ILE A 195 35.37 0.61 31.38
C ILE A 195 34.19 0.96 30.47
N GLY A 196 32.98 0.96 31.02
CA GLY A 196 31.80 1.44 30.32
C GLY A 196 31.47 2.91 30.64
N GLU A 197 30.48 3.49 29.91
CA GLU A 197 30.09 4.90 29.98
C GLU A 197 29.96 5.43 31.43
N LYS A 198 29.21 4.75 32.28
CA LYS A 198 29.00 5.17 33.68
C LYS A 198 30.30 5.21 34.49
N THR A 199 31.24 4.34 34.20
CA THR A 199 32.53 4.26 34.86
C THR A 199 33.45 5.36 34.35
N ALA A 200 33.50 5.57 33.06
CA ALA A 200 34.28 6.61 32.42
C ALA A 200 33.81 8.01 32.85
N VAL A 201 32.49 8.28 32.86
CA VAL A 201 31.93 9.56 33.37
C VAL A 201 32.35 9.79 34.83
N ARG A 202 32.26 8.77 35.71
CA ARG A 202 32.71 8.90 37.11
C ARG A 202 34.18 9.27 37.22
N LEU A 203 35.07 8.60 36.47
CA LEU A 203 36.49 8.91 36.44
C LEU A 203 36.75 10.31 35.98
N LEU A 204 36.03 10.80 34.92
CA LEU A 204 36.22 12.14 34.44
C LEU A 204 35.68 13.22 35.39
N VAL A 205 34.61 12.96 36.10
CA VAL A 205 34.12 13.87 37.17
C VAL A 205 35.08 13.94 38.31
N GLU A 206 35.76 12.83 38.69
CA GLU A 206 36.68 12.74 39.81
C GLU A 206 38.07 13.27 39.48
N TYR A 207 38.61 12.93 38.29
CA TYR A 207 40.00 13.24 37.91
C TYR A 207 40.12 14.30 36.78
N GLY A 208 39.05 14.68 36.13
CA GLY A 208 39.02 15.74 35.13
C GLY A 208 39.42 15.35 33.71
N SER A 209 40.43 14.49 33.53
CA SER A 209 40.89 14.01 32.22
C SER A 209 41.35 12.54 32.26
N LEU A 210 41.54 11.92 31.09
CA LEU A 210 42.11 10.59 30.92
C LEU A 210 43.51 10.51 31.50
N GLU A 211 44.35 11.48 31.22
CA GLU A 211 45.76 11.52 31.67
C GLU A 211 45.82 11.61 33.20
N ASN A 212 44.99 12.48 33.80
CA ASN A 212 44.95 12.64 35.22
C ASN A 212 44.37 11.43 35.95
N ALA A 213 43.35 10.78 35.37
CA ALA A 213 42.81 9.50 35.86
C ALA A 213 43.89 8.39 35.84
N TYR A 214 44.76 8.37 34.82
CA TYR A 214 45.87 7.44 34.78
C TYR A 214 46.98 7.79 35.77
N ALA A 215 47.31 9.06 35.95
CA ALA A 215 48.32 9.52 36.94
C ALA A 215 47.91 9.11 38.35
N HIS A 216 46.63 9.07 38.68
CA HIS A 216 46.06 8.66 39.97
C HIS A 216 45.49 7.26 39.94
N VAL A 217 45.94 6.40 39.03
CA VAL A 217 45.32 5.07 38.80
C VAL A 217 45.40 4.19 40.05
N GLU A 218 46.37 4.35 40.93
CA GLU A 218 46.48 3.61 42.18
C GLU A 218 45.38 3.98 43.18
N GLU A 219 44.82 5.16 43.09
CA GLU A 219 43.77 5.66 44.00
C GLU A 219 42.37 5.16 43.56
N ILE A 220 42.24 4.61 42.37
CA ILE A 220 40.97 4.08 41.89
C ILE A 220 40.57 2.86 42.74
N SER A 221 39.49 2.98 43.48
CA SER A 221 39.05 2.02 44.46
C SER A 221 38.64 0.66 43.85
N GLN A 222 38.12 0.68 42.62
CA GLN A 222 37.68 -0.53 41.92
C GLN A 222 38.87 -1.21 41.22
N LYS A 223 39.31 -2.34 41.77
CA LYS A 223 40.45 -3.13 41.26
C LYS A 223 40.38 -3.40 39.77
N ARG A 224 39.20 -3.84 39.27
CA ARG A 224 39.00 -4.16 37.84
C ARG A 224 39.18 -2.94 36.93
N VAL A 225 38.70 -1.78 37.34
CA VAL A 225 38.81 -0.52 36.56
C VAL A 225 40.25 -0.02 36.53
N ARG A 226 40.95 -0.11 37.71
CA ARG A 226 42.34 0.23 37.85
C ARG A 226 43.25 -0.61 36.95
N GLU A 227 43.07 -1.92 36.96
CA GLU A 227 43.81 -2.86 36.10
C GLU A 227 43.51 -2.61 34.62
N ALA A 228 42.24 -2.46 34.26
CA ALA A 228 41.83 -2.18 32.89
C ALA A 228 42.47 -0.87 32.32
N LEU A 229 42.51 0.18 33.12
CA LEU A 229 43.13 1.45 32.70
C LEU A 229 44.68 1.33 32.61
N LYS A 230 45.30 0.57 33.50
CA LYS A 230 46.77 0.33 33.45
C LYS A 230 47.14 -0.47 32.20
N GLU A 231 46.43 -1.54 31.92
CA GLU A 231 46.74 -2.45 30.83
C GLU A 231 46.45 -1.83 29.44
N ASN A 232 45.44 -0.96 29.38
CA ASN A 232 44.96 -0.43 28.11
C ASN A 232 45.21 1.08 27.93
N TYR A 233 46.05 1.71 28.70
CA TYR A 233 46.25 3.16 28.66
C TYR A 233 46.73 3.67 27.28
N ALA A 234 47.63 2.98 26.62
CA ALA A 234 48.10 3.32 25.28
C ALA A 234 46.96 3.29 24.24
N MET A 235 46.07 2.28 24.37
CA MET A 235 44.87 2.18 23.53
C MET A 235 43.90 3.32 23.87
N ALA A 236 43.70 3.64 25.13
CA ALA A 236 42.85 4.75 25.57
C ALA A 236 43.33 6.10 25.02
N GLN A 237 44.65 6.33 24.98
CA GLN A 237 45.23 7.51 24.35
C GLN A 237 44.99 7.52 22.84
N LEU A 238 45.19 6.41 22.18
CA LEU A 238 44.90 6.28 20.74
C LEU A 238 43.41 6.55 20.45
N CYS A 239 42.49 5.92 21.19
CA CYS A 239 41.06 6.18 21.05
C CYS A 239 40.68 7.64 21.27
N LYS A 240 41.31 8.31 22.25
CA LYS A 240 41.11 9.74 22.46
C LYS A 240 41.59 10.54 21.25
N GLU A 241 42.80 10.24 20.71
CA GLU A 241 43.33 10.91 19.52
C GLU A 241 42.44 10.70 18.29
N LEU A 242 41.93 9.50 18.09
CA LEU A 242 41.03 9.18 16.98
C LEU A 242 39.67 9.86 17.12
N ALA A 243 39.21 10.12 18.36
CA ALA A 243 37.94 10.78 18.64
C ALA A 243 38.03 12.30 18.50
N VAL A 244 39.22 12.88 18.48
CA VAL A 244 39.39 14.35 18.31
C VAL A 244 38.98 14.73 16.87
N ILE A 245 38.05 15.67 16.77
CA ILE A 245 37.64 16.27 15.50
C ILE A 245 38.66 17.30 15.06
N CYS A 246 39.18 17.15 13.84
CA CYS A 246 40.10 18.13 13.23
C CYS A 246 39.35 19.41 12.86
N THR A 247 39.82 20.56 13.37
CA THR A 247 39.17 21.84 13.09
C THR A 247 39.99 22.71 12.11
N GLU A 248 40.91 22.10 11.34
CA GLU A 248 41.81 22.77 10.42
C GLU A 248 41.89 22.08 9.05
N VAL A 249 40.73 21.53 8.61
CA VAL A 249 40.60 20.92 7.28
C VAL A 249 40.82 21.96 6.20
N PRO A 250 41.61 21.68 5.15
CA PRO A 250 41.88 22.62 4.07
C PRO A 250 40.69 22.75 3.11
N VAL A 251 39.55 23.21 3.63
CA VAL A 251 38.34 23.45 2.84
C VAL A 251 38.41 24.87 2.27
N SER A 252 38.37 24.97 0.94
CA SER A 252 38.32 26.26 0.23
C SER A 252 36.87 26.54 -0.17
N CYS A 253 36.12 27.19 0.69
CA CYS A 253 34.75 27.61 0.43
C CYS A 253 34.53 29.03 0.99
N SER A 254 33.70 29.81 0.31
CA SER A 254 33.32 31.14 0.76
C SER A 254 31.97 31.10 1.47
N TYR A 255 31.73 32.01 2.43
CA TYR A 255 30.43 32.08 3.10
C TYR A 255 29.29 32.46 2.14
N GLU A 256 29.59 33.17 1.05
CA GLU A 256 28.59 33.49 0.02
C GLU A 256 28.05 32.23 -0.69
N GLU A 257 28.86 31.18 -0.78
CA GLU A 257 28.42 29.90 -1.30
C GLU A 257 27.43 29.18 -0.36
N PHE A 258 27.50 29.46 0.93
CA PHE A 258 26.63 28.90 1.95
C PHE A 258 25.37 29.72 2.19
N ARG A 259 25.25 30.92 1.60
CA ARG A 259 24.07 31.76 1.79
C ARG A 259 22.81 30.99 1.37
N LEU A 260 21.88 30.90 2.31
CA LEU A 260 20.60 30.25 2.06
C LEU A 260 19.81 31.06 1.02
N LYS A 261 19.55 30.45 -0.10
CA LYS A 261 18.71 30.99 -1.17
C LYS A 261 17.31 30.37 -1.11
N ASP A 262 16.47 30.70 -2.07
CA ASP A 262 15.19 30.01 -2.19
C ASP A 262 15.45 28.54 -2.55
N VAL A 263 15.03 27.65 -1.66
CA VAL A 263 15.19 26.20 -1.82
C VAL A 263 14.08 25.58 -2.69
N TYR A 264 13.05 26.35 -3.00
CA TYR A 264 11.88 25.91 -3.76
C TYR A 264 12.02 26.23 -5.25
N THR A 265 13.15 25.86 -5.83
CA THR A 265 13.45 26.09 -7.26
C THR A 265 12.63 25.17 -8.15
N LYS A 266 12.52 25.51 -9.44
CA LYS A 266 11.86 24.67 -10.45
C LYS A 266 12.54 23.31 -10.59
N GLU A 267 13.86 23.28 -10.60
CA GLU A 267 14.63 22.03 -10.70
C GLU A 267 14.36 21.11 -9.49
N ALA A 268 14.30 21.70 -8.28
CA ALA A 268 13.92 20.95 -7.09
C ALA A 268 12.49 20.41 -7.19
N TYR A 269 11.53 21.20 -7.66
CA TYR A 269 10.15 20.79 -7.87
C TYR A 269 10.06 19.55 -8.77
N GLU A 270 10.76 19.51 -9.89
CA GLU A 270 10.74 18.37 -10.81
C GLU A 270 11.27 17.09 -10.16
N ILE A 271 12.34 17.21 -9.35
CA ILE A 271 12.88 16.05 -8.62
C ILE A 271 11.89 15.58 -7.53
N PHE A 272 11.30 16.50 -6.75
CA PHE A 272 10.28 16.16 -5.74
C PHE A 272 9.08 15.42 -6.36
N LYS A 273 8.70 15.84 -7.55
CA LYS A 273 7.61 15.24 -8.32
C LYS A 273 7.97 13.85 -8.82
N LYS A 274 9.17 13.69 -9.40
CA LYS A 274 9.71 12.38 -9.83
C LYS A 274 9.76 11.39 -8.67
N LEU A 275 10.14 11.87 -7.48
CA LEU A 275 10.20 11.07 -6.26
C LEU A 275 8.83 10.85 -5.59
N ASN A 276 7.75 11.44 -6.11
CA ASN A 276 6.40 11.37 -5.58
C ASN A 276 6.25 11.90 -4.13
N PHE A 277 6.93 12.99 -3.79
CA PHE A 277 6.89 13.61 -2.47
C PHE A 277 5.70 14.56 -2.32
N LYS A 278 4.47 14.04 -2.49
CA LYS A 278 3.21 14.83 -2.51
C LYS A 278 3.10 15.84 -1.37
N ASN A 279 3.39 15.44 -0.13
CA ASN A 279 3.29 16.30 1.05
C ASN A 279 4.34 17.42 1.09
N LEU A 280 5.43 17.32 0.35
CA LEU A 280 6.47 18.32 0.27
C LEU A 280 6.25 19.26 -0.92
N LEU A 281 5.58 18.81 -1.98
CA LEU A 281 5.23 19.63 -3.14
C LEU A 281 4.33 20.82 -2.79
N VAL A 282 3.48 20.68 -1.78
CA VAL A 282 2.61 21.76 -1.26
C VAL A 282 3.40 22.99 -0.77
N ARG A 283 4.72 22.86 -0.56
CA ARG A 283 5.59 23.96 -0.10
C ARG A 283 6.07 24.89 -1.21
N PHE A 284 5.92 24.44 -2.45
CA PHE A 284 6.32 25.24 -3.61
C PHE A 284 5.23 26.23 -3.99
N ASP A 285 5.62 27.43 -4.39
CA ASP A 285 4.68 28.45 -4.88
C ASP A 285 4.25 28.09 -6.32
N PRO A 286 2.97 27.84 -6.56
CA PRO A 286 2.47 27.52 -7.90
C PRO A 286 2.81 28.60 -8.95
N ALA A 287 2.89 29.86 -8.54
CA ALA A 287 3.18 30.97 -9.45
C ALA A 287 4.63 30.97 -9.97
N GLN A 288 5.56 30.32 -9.29
CA GLN A 288 7.00 30.26 -9.70
C GLN A 288 7.32 29.05 -10.59
N ILE A 289 6.38 28.08 -10.72
CA ILE A 289 6.61 26.77 -11.34
C ILE A 289 6.10 26.71 -12.78
N ASN A 290 5.32 27.72 -13.22
CA ASN A 290 4.42 27.71 -14.38
C ASN A 290 5.07 27.85 -15.76
N GLU A 291 6.18 27.16 -16.10
CA GLU A 291 6.64 27.11 -17.51
C GLU A 291 6.38 25.75 -18.22
N ASN A 292 5.89 24.72 -17.53
CA ASN A 292 5.40 23.45 -18.11
C ASN A 292 3.95 23.15 -17.72
N SER A 293 3.23 24.10 -17.14
CA SER A 293 1.78 24.04 -17.13
C SER A 293 1.30 24.16 -18.57
N MET A 294 0.37 23.32 -18.91
CA MET A 294 -0.34 23.39 -20.15
C MET A 294 -1.07 24.76 -20.18
N GLU A 295 -0.42 25.81 -20.69
CA GLU A 295 -1.11 27.02 -21.12
C GLU A 295 -1.85 26.66 -22.42
N GLN A 296 -3.00 26.00 -22.27
CA GLN A 296 -3.94 25.78 -23.36
C GLN A 296 -5.17 26.60 -23.07
N ASP A 297 -5.59 27.32 -24.08
CA ASP A 297 -6.89 28.03 -24.09
C ASP A 297 -7.98 26.95 -24.10
N PHE A 298 -8.81 26.95 -23.06
CA PHE A 298 -10.04 26.18 -23.04
C PHE A 298 -11.17 27.02 -23.63
N PHE A 299 -12.01 26.38 -24.40
CA PHE A 299 -13.14 27.06 -25.06
C PHE A 299 -14.44 26.67 -24.38
N THR A 300 -15.18 27.61 -23.85
CA THR A 300 -16.51 27.34 -23.27
C THR A 300 -17.56 27.40 -24.40
N CYS A 301 -18.37 26.35 -24.50
CA CYS A 301 -19.51 26.28 -25.42
C CYS A 301 -20.80 26.22 -24.59
N ASN A 302 -21.52 27.33 -24.51
CA ASN A 302 -22.71 27.49 -23.65
C ASN A 302 -24.00 27.86 -24.42
N ASP A 303 -23.96 27.87 -25.72
CA ASP A 303 -25.14 27.99 -26.59
C ASP A 303 -25.46 26.70 -27.32
N LEU A 304 -26.75 26.42 -27.53
CA LEU A 304 -27.23 25.16 -28.10
C LEU A 304 -26.76 24.93 -29.54
N ASP A 305 -26.76 25.99 -30.37
CA ASP A 305 -26.38 25.88 -31.78
C ASP A 305 -24.88 25.58 -31.91
N GLY A 306 -24.05 26.22 -31.08
CA GLY A 306 -22.62 25.96 -30.98
C GLY A 306 -22.35 24.53 -30.52
N CYS A 307 -23.07 24.05 -29.50
CA CYS A 307 -22.96 22.67 -29.02
C CYS A 307 -23.37 21.65 -30.10
N GLU A 308 -24.45 21.88 -30.84
CA GLU A 308 -24.83 20.99 -31.95
C GLU A 308 -23.74 20.90 -33.01
N ALA A 309 -23.18 22.01 -33.44
CA ALA A 309 -22.10 22.07 -34.43
C ALA A 309 -20.84 21.35 -33.89
N LEU A 310 -20.54 21.51 -32.57
CA LEU A 310 -19.40 20.88 -31.92
C LEU A 310 -19.57 19.36 -31.87
N PHE A 311 -20.74 18.86 -31.48
CA PHE A 311 -21.02 17.42 -31.44
C PHE A 311 -21.06 16.81 -32.86
N GLU A 312 -21.54 17.54 -33.88
CA GLU A 312 -21.46 17.10 -35.28
C GLU A 312 -20.00 16.97 -35.74
N LYS A 313 -19.13 17.91 -35.34
CA LYS A 313 -17.69 17.87 -35.62
C LYS A 313 -17.02 16.69 -34.86
N ALA A 314 -17.35 16.52 -33.59
CA ALA A 314 -16.86 15.42 -32.75
C ALA A 314 -17.22 14.04 -33.33
N GLY A 315 -18.44 13.87 -33.85
CA GLY A 315 -18.89 12.62 -34.46
C GLY A 315 -18.17 12.23 -35.75
N LYS A 316 -17.41 13.15 -36.37
CA LYS A 316 -16.55 12.91 -37.55
C LYS A 316 -15.11 12.52 -37.18
N GLN A 317 -14.74 12.59 -35.88
CA GLN A 317 -13.43 12.19 -35.38
C GLN A 317 -13.34 10.67 -35.23
N GLU A 318 -12.13 10.13 -35.31
CA GLU A 318 -11.87 8.71 -34.97
C GLU A 318 -12.07 8.45 -33.45
N ARG A 319 -11.66 9.43 -32.65
CA ARG A 319 -11.74 9.40 -31.19
C ARG A 319 -11.96 10.81 -30.63
N VAL A 320 -12.55 10.86 -29.44
CA VAL A 320 -12.77 12.08 -28.67
C VAL A 320 -12.48 11.83 -27.20
N GLY A 321 -11.93 12.84 -26.51
CA GLY A 321 -11.77 12.81 -25.06
C GLY A 321 -13.01 13.35 -24.37
N CYS A 322 -13.55 12.65 -23.38
CA CYS A 322 -14.75 13.03 -22.66
C CYS A 322 -14.55 12.95 -21.15
N ALA A 323 -15.05 13.96 -20.44
CA ALA A 323 -15.14 13.98 -18.99
C ALA A 323 -16.48 14.58 -18.54
N LEU A 324 -17.46 13.72 -18.29
CA LEU A 324 -18.74 14.15 -17.73
C LEU A 324 -18.61 14.34 -16.22
N LEU A 325 -18.65 15.57 -15.75
CA LEU A 325 -18.59 15.89 -14.32
C LEU A 325 -19.97 15.73 -13.69
N GLY A 326 -20.10 14.73 -12.84
CA GLY A 326 -21.33 14.44 -12.13
C GLY A 326 -21.08 13.68 -10.82
N ASP A 327 -22.04 13.73 -9.92
CA ASP A 327 -22.10 12.97 -8.67
C ASP A 327 -23.54 12.51 -8.39
N LYS A 328 -23.81 12.01 -7.17
CA LYS A 328 -25.16 11.55 -6.78
C LYS A 328 -26.23 12.65 -6.82
N GLU A 329 -25.83 13.91 -6.84
CA GLU A 329 -26.75 15.08 -6.82
C GLU A 329 -27.06 15.59 -8.23
N GLY A 330 -26.23 15.28 -9.24
CA GLY A 330 -26.48 15.67 -10.62
C GLY A 330 -25.25 15.70 -11.52
N VAL A 331 -25.42 16.27 -12.70
CA VAL A 331 -24.39 16.53 -13.71
C VAL A 331 -24.17 18.04 -13.82
N TYR A 332 -22.91 18.48 -13.92
CA TYR A 332 -22.52 19.88 -13.83
C TYR A 332 -21.88 20.41 -15.13
N GLY A 333 -21.32 19.53 -15.96
CA GLY A 333 -20.71 19.91 -17.23
C GLY A 333 -19.98 18.75 -17.89
N LEU A 334 -19.54 18.99 -19.11
CA LEU A 334 -18.80 18.04 -19.94
C LEU A 334 -17.52 18.69 -20.50
N GLY A 335 -16.38 18.11 -20.23
CA GLY A 335 -15.15 18.35 -20.96
C GLY A 335 -15.14 17.52 -22.26
N LEU A 336 -14.87 18.13 -23.41
CA LEU A 336 -14.83 17.48 -24.72
C LEU A 336 -13.57 17.88 -25.47
N VAL A 337 -12.80 16.92 -25.94
CA VAL A 337 -11.54 17.10 -26.67
C VAL A 337 -11.63 16.43 -28.03
N LEU A 338 -11.38 17.22 -29.09
CA LEU A 338 -11.38 16.76 -30.46
C LEU A 338 -9.96 16.58 -31.01
N ASP A 339 -9.04 17.46 -30.60
CA ASP A 339 -7.60 17.41 -30.88
C ASP A 339 -6.83 18.04 -29.70
N GLU A 340 -5.50 17.93 -29.70
CA GLU A 340 -4.66 18.45 -28.61
C GLU A 340 -4.89 19.94 -28.31
N ASP A 341 -5.20 20.75 -29.35
CA ASP A 341 -5.48 22.18 -29.23
C ASP A 341 -6.99 22.54 -29.27
N GLU A 342 -7.87 21.53 -29.36
CA GLU A 342 -9.33 21.75 -29.44
C GLU A 342 -10.01 21.14 -28.21
N ILE A 343 -10.00 21.90 -27.11
CA ILE A 343 -10.49 21.48 -25.79
C ILE A 343 -11.66 22.38 -25.38
N TYR A 344 -12.82 21.79 -25.18
CA TYR A 344 -14.06 22.49 -24.89
C TYR A 344 -14.63 22.09 -23.54
N TYR A 345 -15.20 23.08 -22.85
CA TYR A 345 -16.08 22.88 -21.69
C TYR A 345 -17.52 23.22 -22.10
N ILE A 346 -18.45 22.34 -21.75
CA ILE A 346 -19.89 22.50 -22.00
C ILE A 346 -20.57 22.48 -20.64
N PRO A 347 -20.96 23.63 -20.06
CA PRO A 347 -21.64 23.72 -18.78
C PRO A 347 -23.08 23.19 -18.87
N VAL A 348 -23.60 22.64 -17.77
CA VAL A 348 -25.03 22.38 -17.63
C VAL A 348 -25.73 23.67 -17.25
N GLU A 349 -26.30 24.36 -18.22
CA GLU A 349 -27.04 25.59 -18.04
C GLU A 349 -28.11 25.80 -19.15
N GLY A 350 -29.19 26.52 -18.84
CA GLY A 350 -30.24 26.83 -19.78
C GLY A 350 -30.87 25.63 -20.48
N MET A 351 -30.66 25.50 -21.79
CA MET A 351 -31.15 24.38 -22.61
C MET A 351 -30.17 23.20 -22.69
N ILE A 352 -28.96 23.36 -22.20
CA ILE A 352 -27.96 22.28 -22.09
C ILE A 352 -28.23 21.55 -20.79
N THR A 353 -29.09 20.54 -20.85
CA THR A 353 -29.46 19.72 -19.69
C THR A 353 -28.59 18.46 -19.52
N PRO A 354 -28.59 17.79 -18.38
CA PRO A 354 -27.97 16.49 -18.22
C PRO A 354 -28.40 15.46 -19.25
N GLU A 355 -29.70 15.41 -19.58
CA GLU A 355 -30.26 14.49 -20.55
C GLU A 355 -29.76 14.80 -21.96
N TYR A 356 -29.65 16.11 -22.34
CA TYR A 356 -29.06 16.53 -23.59
C TYR A 356 -27.62 16.02 -23.76
N LEU A 357 -26.77 16.18 -22.71
CA LEU A 357 -25.41 15.71 -22.73
C LEU A 357 -25.33 14.17 -22.80
N SER A 358 -26.21 13.47 -22.09
CA SER A 358 -26.32 12.01 -22.15
C SER A 358 -26.67 11.51 -23.57
N ASP A 359 -27.68 12.11 -24.21
CA ASP A 359 -28.07 11.78 -25.57
C ASP A 359 -26.93 12.03 -26.56
N LYS A 360 -26.22 13.13 -26.42
CA LYS A 360 -25.06 13.46 -27.29
C LYS A 360 -23.90 12.47 -27.11
N LEU A 361 -23.58 12.05 -25.87
CA LEU A 361 -22.57 11.02 -25.61
C LEU A 361 -22.98 9.67 -26.19
N TYR A 362 -24.26 9.30 -26.10
CA TYR A 362 -24.80 8.10 -26.75
C TYR A 362 -24.61 8.12 -28.28
N ILE A 363 -24.90 9.25 -28.94
CA ILE A 363 -24.69 9.40 -30.37
C ILE A 363 -23.19 9.33 -30.74
N LEU A 364 -22.32 9.97 -29.93
CA LEU A 364 -20.88 9.93 -30.14
C LEU A 364 -20.32 8.49 -30.03
N GLY A 365 -20.79 7.70 -29.06
CA GLY A 365 -20.37 6.29 -28.89
C GLY A 365 -20.63 5.41 -30.13
N LYS A 366 -21.57 5.80 -30.99
CA LYS A 366 -21.85 5.08 -32.27
C LYS A 366 -20.83 5.42 -33.36
N THR A 367 -20.31 6.63 -33.37
CA THR A 367 -19.53 7.19 -34.48
C THR A 367 -18.03 7.27 -34.16
N ALA A 368 -17.67 7.79 -33.00
CA ALA A 368 -16.29 7.99 -32.55
C ALA A 368 -15.98 7.14 -31.30
N THR A 369 -14.70 6.88 -31.06
CA THR A 369 -14.27 6.24 -29.79
C THR A 369 -14.31 7.27 -28.66
N VAL A 370 -15.19 7.09 -27.70
CA VAL A 370 -15.30 7.93 -26.50
C VAL A 370 -14.24 7.50 -25.50
N CYS A 371 -13.19 8.32 -25.37
CA CYS A 371 -12.10 8.10 -24.41
C CYS A 371 -12.45 8.81 -23.09
N ALA A 372 -12.49 8.08 -22.00
CA ALA A 372 -12.73 8.64 -20.67
C ALA A 372 -11.72 8.09 -19.66
N MET A 373 -11.57 8.81 -18.56
CA MET A 373 -10.74 8.32 -17.46
C MET A 373 -11.38 7.11 -16.78
N ASP A 374 -12.68 7.17 -16.51
CA ASP A 374 -13.51 6.12 -15.89
C ASP A 374 -14.88 6.09 -16.59
N VAL A 375 -15.02 5.16 -17.54
CA VAL A 375 -16.26 5.01 -18.32
C VAL A 375 -17.42 4.58 -17.43
N LYS A 376 -17.18 3.73 -16.42
CA LYS A 376 -18.24 3.28 -15.50
C LYS A 376 -18.77 4.43 -14.64
N ALA A 377 -17.91 5.32 -14.16
CA ALA A 377 -18.34 6.51 -13.43
C ALA A 377 -19.16 7.43 -14.34
N MET A 378 -18.73 7.62 -15.58
CA MET A 378 -19.46 8.41 -16.57
C MET A 378 -20.83 7.77 -16.91
N GLN A 379 -20.90 6.45 -16.96
CA GLN A 379 -22.09 5.67 -17.28
C GLN A 379 -23.26 5.87 -16.28
N LYS A 380 -22.97 6.33 -15.07
CA LYS A 380 -24.02 6.68 -14.10
C LYS A 380 -24.98 7.76 -14.61
N HIS A 381 -24.50 8.61 -15.51
CA HIS A 381 -25.22 9.75 -16.07
C HIS A 381 -25.28 9.73 -17.60
N ALA A 382 -24.52 8.87 -18.27
CA ALA A 382 -24.55 8.64 -19.71
C ALA A 382 -25.32 7.35 -20.02
N ASP A 383 -25.82 7.21 -21.25
CA ASP A 383 -26.56 6.00 -21.68
C ASP A 383 -25.79 5.26 -22.79
N LEU A 384 -24.47 5.10 -22.60
CA LEU A 384 -23.65 4.32 -23.53
C LEU A 384 -24.04 2.85 -23.46
N LYS A 385 -23.93 2.15 -24.57
CA LYS A 385 -24.28 0.74 -24.69
C LYS A 385 -23.03 -0.14 -24.88
N LEU A 386 -23.18 -1.43 -24.61
CA LEU A 386 -22.11 -2.42 -24.75
C LEU A 386 -21.45 -2.43 -26.15
N GLU A 387 -22.19 -2.04 -27.18
CA GLU A 387 -21.74 -2.00 -28.57
C GLU A 387 -21.06 -0.68 -28.95
N ASP A 388 -21.10 0.32 -28.07
CA ASP A 388 -20.50 1.61 -28.32
C ASP A 388 -18.98 1.56 -28.24
N LYS A 389 -18.33 2.45 -29.00
CA LYS A 389 -16.88 2.54 -29.02
C LYS A 389 -16.43 3.34 -27.81
N VAL A 390 -15.84 2.67 -26.83
CA VAL A 390 -15.33 3.32 -25.62
C VAL A 390 -13.87 2.93 -25.35
N PHE A 391 -13.14 3.80 -24.68
CA PHE A 391 -11.82 3.53 -24.14
C PHE A 391 -11.73 4.07 -22.70
N ASP A 392 -11.42 3.18 -21.76
CA ASP A 392 -11.24 3.50 -20.35
C ASP A 392 -9.76 3.53 -19.98
N CYS A 393 -9.27 4.72 -19.62
CA CYS A 393 -7.85 4.92 -19.33
C CYS A 393 -7.42 4.32 -17.99
N GLN A 394 -8.29 4.33 -16.99
CA GLN A 394 -7.97 3.75 -15.67
C GLN A 394 -7.83 2.23 -15.75
N ILE A 395 -8.73 1.56 -16.45
CA ILE A 395 -8.65 0.09 -16.63
C ILE A 395 -7.42 -0.25 -17.46
N ALA A 396 -7.10 0.52 -18.52
CA ALA A 396 -5.90 0.31 -19.31
C ALA A 396 -4.62 0.44 -18.45
N ALA A 397 -4.52 1.51 -17.66
CA ALA A 397 -3.39 1.74 -16.76
C ALA A 397 -3.30 0.70 -15.63
N TYR A 398 -4.45 0.29 -15.08
CA TYR A 398 -4.52 -0.78 -14.09
C TYR A 398 -3.96 -2.11 -14.62
N LEU A 399 -4.31 -2.50 -15.83
CA LEU A 399 -3.78 -3.72 -16.45
C LEU A 399 -2.26 -3.65 -16.61
N LEU A 400 -1.71 -2.49 -16.96
CA LEU A 400 -0.27 -2.27 -17.09
C LEU A 400 0.46 -2.28 -15.74
N ASN A 401 -0.16 -1.74 -14.68
CA ASN A 401 0.41 -1.76 -13.33
C ASN A 401 -0.66 -1.90 -12.24
N PRO A 402 -1.09 -3.12 -11.89
CA PRO A 402 -2.14 -3.37 -10.91
C PRO A 402 -1.70 -3.17 -9.44
N LEU A 403 -0.46 -2.71 -9.21
CA LEU A 403 0.08 -2.48 -7.86
C LEU A 403 -0.15 -1.05 -7.36
N LYS A 404 -0.59 -0.14 -8.23
CA LYS A 404 -0.93 1.21 -7.84
C LYS A 404 -2.22 1.25 -7.02
N SER A 405 -2.31 2.23 -6.13
CA SER A 405 -3.52 2.49 -5.34
C SER A 405 -4.52 3.40 -6.06
N THR A 406 -4.06 4.20 -7.02
CA THR A 406 -4.85 5.22 -7.74
C THR A 406 -4.40 5.34 -9.20
N TYR A 407 -5.32 5.79 -10.05
CA TYR A 407 -5.12 5.99 -11.48
C TYR A 407 -5.78 7.32 -11.90
N THR A 408 -5.34 8.42 -11.27
CA THR A 408 -5.90 9.76 -11.55
C THR A 408 -5.37 10.32 -12.87
N TYR A 409 -6.09 11.26 -13.46
CA TYR A 409 -5.75 11.82 -14.76
C TYR A 409 -4.39 12.53 -14.80
N ASP A 410 -4.02 13.19 -13.69
CA ASP A 410 -2.73 13.84 -13.51
C ASP A 410 -1.58 12.84 -13.37
N GLU A 411 -1.82 11.72 -12.66
CA GLU A 411 -0.86 10.62 -12.55
C GLU A 411 -0.64 9.92 -13.91
N LEU A 412 -1.73 9.69 -14.68
CA LEU A 412 -1.64 9.09 -16.01
C LEU A 412 -0.94 10.01 -17.00
N ALA A 413 -1.28 11.30 -17.03
CA ALA A 413 -0.60 12.28 -17.87
C ALA A 413 0.90 12.30 -17.60
N LYS A 414 1.31 12.31 -16.34
CA LYS A 414 2.72 12.25 -15.96
C LYS A 414 3.42 10.98 -16.44
N GLU A 415 2.76 9.83 -16.36
CA GLU A 415 3.36 8.54 -16.68
C GLU A 415 3.41 8.24 -18.18
N TYR A 416 2.37 8.66 -18.92
CA TYR A 416 2.20 8.27 -20.31
C TYR A 416 2.36 9.42 -21.32
N LEU A 417 2.48 10.69 -20.88
CA LEU A 417 2.67 11.87 -21.72
C LEU A 417 4.00 12.57 -21.43
N GLU A 418 5.10 11.84 -21.44
CA GLU A 418 6.47 12.36 -21.32
C GLU A 418 6.69 13.28 -20.10
N GLY A 419 6.02 12.98 -18.98
CA GLY A 419 6.13 13.76 -17.75
C GLY A 419 5.28 15.03 -17.72
N LYS A 420 4.29 15.18 -18.61
CA LYS A 420 3.37 16.32 -18.64
C LYS A 420 2.64 16.48 -17.30
N ILE A 421 2.60 17.70 -16.80
CA ILE A 421 2.08 18.05 -15.50
C ILE A 421 0.71 18.68 -15.67
N LEU A 422 -0.30 18.03 -15.12
CA LEU A 422 -1.65 18.58 -15.01
C LEU A 422 -1.96 18.84 -13.53
N PRO A 423 -2.64 19.93 -13.18
CA PRO A 423 -3.09 20.17 -11.82
C PRO A 423 -4.07 19.08 -11.38
N GLY A 424 -3.89 18.53 -10.18
CA GLY A 424 -4.78 17.50 -9.64
C GLY A 424 -6.10 18.08 -9.14
N ARG A 425 -7.13 17.23 -8.97
CA ARG A 425 -8.44 17.65 -8.45
C ARG A 425 -8.36 18.42 -7.12
N GLU A 426 -7.52 17.94 -6.18
CA GLU A 426 -7.34 18.62 -4.89
C GLU A 426 -6.66 19.99 -5.03
N GLU A 427 -5.81 20.16 -6.01
CA GLU A 427 -5.15 21.43 -6.32
C GLU A 427 -6.15 22.44 -6.90
N LEU A 428 -7.05 21.99 -7.79
CA LEU A 428 -8.07 22.84 -8.41
C LEU A 428 -9.21 23.15 -7.45
N LEU A 429 -9.88 22.13 -6.91
CA LEU A 429 -11.12 22.30 -6.12
C LEU A 429 -10.90 22.28 -4.61
N GLY A 430 -9.70 21.89 -4.12
CA GLY A 430 -9.47 21.69 -2.70
C GLY A 430 -10.45 20.66 -2.10
N LYS A 431 -11.20 21.06 -1.10
CA LYS A 431 -12.25 20.25 -0.45
C LYS A 431 -13.66 20.49 -0.97
N ASN A 432 -13.82 21.34 -1.99
CA ASN A 432 -15.13 21.64 -2.54
C ASN A 432 -15.70 20.44 -3.30
N SER A 433 -17.03 20.21 -3.15
CA SER A 433 -17.76 19.27 -4.01
C SER A 433 -17.93 19.84 -5.42
N LEU A 434 -18.22 18.96 -6.40
CA LEU A 434 -18.52 19.39 -7.76
C LEU A 434 -19.72 20.35 -7.79
N LYS A 435 -20.79 20.01 -7.04
CA LYS A 435 -21.97 20.85 -6.89
C LYS A 435 -21.65 22.24 -6.40
N LYS A 436 -20.85 22.35 -5.33
CA LYS A 436 -20.47 23.64 -4.78
C LYS A 436 -19.66 24.47 -5.78
N ALA A 437 -18.71 23.86 -6.47
CA ALA A 437 -17.93 24.54 -7.49
C ALA A 437 -18.80 25.02 -8.67
N TRP A 438 -19.81 24.23 -9.03
CA TRP A 438 -20.80 24.61 -10.05
C TRP A 438 -21.72 25.77 -9.58
N GLU A 439 -22.26 25.71 -8.34
CA GLU A 439 -23.08 26.76 -7.75
C GLU A 439 -22.32 28.10 -7.60
N GLU A 440 -21.02 28.07 -7.40
CA GLU A 440 -20.14 29.23 -7.27
C GLU A 440 -19.59 29.72 -8.64
N ASP A 441 -19.94 29.06 -9.74
CA ASP A 441 -19.44 29.33 -11.09
C ASP A 441 -17.89 29.37 -11.16
N SER A 442 -17.28 28.37 -10.52
CA SER A 442 -15.83 28.28 -10.31
C SER A 442 -15.11 27.92 -11.62
N PRO A 443 -14.14 28.72 -12.09
CA PRO A 443 -13.38 28.41 -13.30
C PRO A 443 -12.54 27.14 -13.16
N GLU A 444 -12.24 26.71 -11.93
CA GLU A 444 -11.52 25.47 -11.67
C GLU A 444 -12.35 24.23 -12.01
N LEU A 445 -13.69 24.34 -12.07
CA LEU A 445 -14.56 23.25 -12.52
C LEU A 445 -14.40 23.02 -14.03
N GLU A 446 -14.36 24.09 -14.82
CA GLU A 446 -14.05 24.04 -16.27
C GLU A 446 -12.68 23.43 -16.49
N GLN A 447 -11.66 23.91 -15.77
CA GLN A 447 -10.30 23.38 -15.85
C GLN A 447 -10.26 21.88 -15.53
N LEU A 448 -10.95 21.44 -14.48
CA LEU A 448 -11.02 20.02 -14.11
C LEU A 448 -11.59 19.17 -15.24
N ALA A 449 -12.74 19.59 -15.82
CA ALA A 449 -13.37 18.87 -16.93
C ALA A 449 -12.43 18.78 -18.14
N CYS A 450 -11.81 19.90 -18.52
CA CYS A 450 -10.90 19.99 -19.66
C CYS A 450 -9.64 19.14 -19.47
N TYR A 451 -9.00 19.21 -18.31
CA TYR A 451 -7.81 18.39 -18.03
C TYR A 451 -8.13 16.89 -17.98
N MET A 452 -9.26 16.48 -17.40
CA MET A 452 -9.69 15.08 -17.40
C MET A 452 -9.96 14.58 -18.82
N ALA A 453 -10.67 15.34 -19.62
CA ALA A 453 -10.96 15.00 -21.02
C ALA A 453 -9.69 14.96 -21.87
N TYR A 454 -8.79 15.93 -21.69
CA TYR A 454 -7.49 15.96 -22.36
C TYR A 454 -6.63 14.74 -22.00
N ALA A 455 -6.49 14.42 -20.73
CA ALA A 455 -5.73 13.25 -20.30
C ALA A 455 -6.31 11.97 -20.89
N ALA A 456 -7.63 11.82 -20.93
CA ALA A 456 -8.29 10.68 -21.55
C ALA A 456 -8.00 10.58 -23.05
N PHE A 457 -8.04 11.70 -23.78
CA PHE A 457 -7.73 11.78 -25.22
C PHE A 457 -6.26 11.46 -25.50
N ALA A 458 -5.34 12.14 -24.80
CA ALA A 458 -3.92 12.05 -25.07
C ALA A 458 -3.30 10.70 -24.60
N CYS A 459 -3.72 10.17 -23.44
CA CYS A 459 -3.21 8.89 -22.92
C CYS A 459 -3.73 7.66 -23.68
N GLN A 460 -4.82 7.78 -24.47
CA GLN A 460 -5.43 6.64 -25.14
C GLN A 460 -4.42 5.88 -26.03
N LYS A 461 -3.71 6.56 -26.94
CA LYS A 461 -2.74 5.92 -27.84
C LYS A 461 -1.57 5.27 -27.10
N PRO A 462 -0.85 5.97 -26.21
CA PRO A 462 0.24 5.36 -25.44
C PRO A 462 -0.20 4.14 -24.62
N LEU A 463 -1.40 4.19 -24.01
CA LEU A 463 -1.94 3.08 -23.25
C LEU A 463 -2.28 1.88 -24.15
N GLU A 464 -2.92 2.12 -25.29
CA GLU A 464 -3.25 1.09 -26.27
C GLU A 464 -1.99 0.40 -26.81
N GLU A 465 -0.96 1.17 -27.19
CA GLU A 465 0.32 0.64 -27.66
C GLU A 465 0.99 -0.25 -26.60
N LYS A 466 1.07 0.23 -25.36
CA LYS A 466 1.64 -0.56 -24.26
C LYS A 466 0.82 -1.83 -23.93
N LEU A 467 -0.50 -1.79 -24.03
CA LEU A 467 -1.34 -2.97 -23.87
C LEU A 467 -1.11 -3.99 -24.99
N LYS A 468 -0.89 -3.54 -26.24
CA LYS A 468 -0.55 -4.39 -27.38
C LYS A 468 0.85 -5.01 -27.21
N GLU A 469 1.86 -4.21 -26.87
CA GLU A 469 3.23 -4.64 -26.61
C GLU A 469 3.30 -5.66 -25.45
N SER A 470 2.52 -5.43 -24.40
CA SER A 470 2.45 -6.35 -23.26
C SER A 470 1.63 -7.61 -23.52
N GLY A 471 0.91 -7.70 -24.65
CA GLY A 471 0.02 -8.81 -24.98
C GLY A 471 -1.29 -8.82 -24.19
N MET A 472 -1.63 -7.73 -23.49
CA MET A 472 -2.85 -7.63 -22.67
C MET A 472 -4.03 -6.97 -23.41
N TRP A 473 -3.88 -6.61 -24.68
CA TRP A 473 -4.94 -5.96 -25.47
C TRP A 473 -6.25 -6.77 -25.49
N LYS A 474 -6.16 -8.10 -25.62
CA LYS A 474 -7.34 -8.97 -25.58
C LYS A 474 -7.99 -8.98 -24.20
N VAL A 475 -7.20 -9.00 -23.13
CA VAL A 475 -7.75 -8.92 -21.76
C VAL A 475 -8.53 -7.62 -21.59
N TYR A 476 -7.99 -6.53 -22.10
CA TYR A 476 -8.63 -5.23 -22.06
C TYR A 476 -9.94 -5.20 -22.85
N THR A 477 -9.91 -5.60 -24.14
CA THR A 477 -11.05 -5.46 -25.06
C THR A 477 -12.13 -6.54 -24.89
N GLU A 478 -11.74 -7.78 -24.55
CA GLU A 478 -12.65 -8.91 -24.52
C GLU A 478 -13.17 -9.23 -23.11
N ILE A 479 -12.45 -8.78 -22.04
CA ILE A 479 -12.82 -9.07 -20.65
C ILE A 479 -13.20 -7.79 -19.90
N GLU A 480 -12.29 -6.82 -19.82
CA GLU A 480 -12.46 -5.66 -18.92
C GLU A 480 -13.42 -4.60 -19.46
N LEU A 481 -13.34 -4.22 -20.75
CA LEU A 481 -14.26 -3.23 -21.32
C LEU A 481 -15.72 -3.67 -21.27
N PRO A 482 -16.09 -4.89 -21.71
CA PRO A 482 -17.47 -5.33 -21.61
C PRO A 482 -17.97 -5.40 -20.15
N LEU A 483 -17.08 -5.69 -19.22
CA LEU A 483 -17.40 -5.80 -17.80
C LEU A 483 -17.88 -4.48 -17.20
N ILE A 484 -17.46 -3.33 -17.74
CA ILE A 484 -17.97 -2.00 -17.34
C ILE A 484 -19.50 -1.97 -17.34
N PHE A 485 -20.10 -2.40 -18.46
CA PHE A 485 -21.55 -2.37 -18.65
C PHE A 485 -22.28 -3.44 -17.80
N THR A 486 -21.61 -4.58 -17.60
CA THR A 486 -22.13 -5.63 -16.71
C THR A 486 -22.21 -5.13 -15.28
N LEU A 487 -21.13 -4.51 -14.77
CA LEU A 487 -21.08 -3.99 -13.42
C LEU A 487 -21.97 -2.76 -13.22
N ASP A 488 -22.03 -1.86 -14.21
CA ASP A 488 -22.95 -0.73 -14.19
C ASP A 488 -24.41 -1.18 -14.05
N SER A 489 -24.79 -2.21 -14.81
CA SER A 489 -26.13 -2.84 -14.71
C SER A 489 -26.38 -3.41 -13.31
N MET A 490 -25.40 -4.14 -12.74
CA MET A 490 -25.50 -4.68 -11.38
C MET A 490 -25.62 -3.58 -10.32
N GLU A 491 -24.85 -2.50 -10.45
CA GLU A 491 -24.89 -1.35 -9.54
C GLU A 491 -26.23 -0.59 -9.64
N LYS A 492 -26.77 -0.39 -10.84
CA LYS A 492 -28.07 0.26 -11.09
C LYS A 492 -29.24 -0.54 -10.54
N TRP A 493 -29.24 -1.86 -10.72
CA TRP A 493 -30.30 -2.72 -10.19
C TRP A 493 -30.20 -2.90 -8.68
N GLY A 494 -28.98 -3.10 -8.13
CA GLY A 494 -28.77 -3.42 -6.73
C GLY A 494 -29.48 -4.71 -6.29
N ILE A 495 -29.44 -5.01 -5.01
CA ILE A 495 -30.08 -6.19 -4.41
C ILE A 495 -31.10 -5.77 -3.35
N ARG A 496 -32.31 -6.36 -3.42
CA ARG A 496 -33.40 -6.02 -2.50
C ARG A 496 -33.17 -6.59 -1.11
N VAL A 497 -33.47 -5.77 -0.07
CA VAL A 497 -33.29 -6.13 1.33
C VAL A 497 -34.56 -5.86 2.13
N LYS A 498 -34.94 -6.80 2.98
CA LYS A 498 -36.00 -6.61 3.98
C LYS A 498 -35.46 -5.88 5.21
N GLY A 499 -35.52 -4.57 5.23
CA GLY A 499 -34.95 -3.73 6.27
C GLY A 499 -35.50 -4.03 7.68
N GLU A 500 -36.82 -4.34 7.81
CA GLU A 500 -37.42 -4.70 9.10
C GLU A 500 -36.89 -6.03 9.65
N GLU A 501 -36.68 -7.04 8.77
CA GLU A 501 -36.10 -8.33 9.16
C GLU A 501 -34.64 -8.18 9.55
N LEU A 502 -33.90 -7.33 8.84
CA LEU A 502 -32.51 -7.00 9.16
C LEU A 502 -32.39 -6.29 10.53
N LYS A 503 -33.30 -5.35 10.81
CA LYS A 503 -33.36 -4.69 12.12
C LYS A 503 -33.69 -5.70 13.24
N ALA A 504 -34.72 -6.53 13.04
CA ALA A 504 -35.08 -7.59 13.99
C ALA A 504 -33.93 -8.58 14.26
N TYR A 505 -33.13 -8.87 13.24
CA TYR A 505 -31.91 -9.65 13.39
C TYR A 505 -30.88 -8.92 14.26
N GLY A 506 -30.65 -7.62 14.02
CA GLY A 506 -29.75 -6.77 14.81
C GLY A 506 -30.19 -6.69 16.28
N ASP A 507 -31.49 -6.57 16.55
CA ASP A 507 -32.03 -6.53 17.89
C ASP A 507 -31.77 -7.85 18.66
N LYS A 508 -31.91 -9.00 18.01
CA LYS A 508 -31.56 -10.31 18.60
C LYS A 508 -30.07 -10.40 18.96
N LEU A 509 -29.20 -9.90 18.08
CA LEU A 509 -27.75 -9.84 18.37
C LEU A 509 -27.47 -8.94 19.57
N THR A 510 -28.18 -7.82 19.70
CA THR A 510 -28.00 -6.87 20.81
C THR A 510 -28.23 -7.54 22.16
N VAL A 511 -29.30 -8.34 22.30
CA VAL A 511 -29.60 -9.04 23.54
C VAL A 511 -28.45 -9.97 23.93
N ARG A 512 -27.95 -10.77 22.98
CA ARG A 512 -26.85 -11.71 23.25
C ARG A 512 -25.52 -10.99 23.53
N ILE A 513 -25.24 -9.89 22.83
CA ILE A 513 -24.05 -9.06 23.08
C ILE A 513 -24.07 -8.51 24.50
N GLN A 514 -25.21 -8.00 24.98
CA GLN A 514 -25.35 -7.49 26.35
C GLN A 514 -25.17 -8.58 27.39
N GLU A 515 -25.74 -9.78 27.17
CA GLU A 515 -25.51 -10.93 28.06
C GLU A 515 -24.02 -11.27 28.17
N LEU A 516 -23.31 -11.33 27.04
CA LEU A 516 -21.88 -11.63 27.04
C LEU A 516 -21.06 -10.51 27.67
N GLU A 517 -21.42 -9.26 27.47
CA GLU A 517 -20.75 -8.12 28.09
C GLU A 517 -20.81 -8.20 29.61
N HIS A 518 -21.99 -8.44 30.16
CA HIS A 518 -22.16 -8.66 31.61
C HIS A 518 -21.39 -9.88 32.12
N LEU A 519 -21.42 -10.98 31.37
CA LEU A 519 -20.70 -12.20 31.75
C LEU A 519 -19.18 -11.99 31.76
N ILE A 520 -18.65 -11.30 30.77
CA ILE A 520 -17.22 -10.96 30.64
C ILE A 520 -16.80 -10.04 31.79
N TRP A 521 -17.57 -9.00 32.09
CA TRP A 521 -17.29 -8.10 33.22
C TRP A 521 -17.34 -8.82 34.57
N GLN A 522 -18.29 -9.72 34.76
CA GLN A 522 -18.38 -10.55 35.97
C GLN A 522 -17.12 -11.43 36.12
N GLN A 523 -16.67 -12.06 35.07
CA GLN A 523 -15.45 -12.88 35.08
C GLN A 523 -14.18 -12.06 35.27
N ALA A 524 -14.14 -10.83 34.71
CA ALA A 524 -13.02 -9.92 34.87
C ALA A 524 -12.98 -9.22 36.23
N GLY A 525 -14.12 -9.16 36.94
CA GLY A 525 -14.28 -8.44 38.21
C GLY A 525 -14.43 -6.92 38.09
N GLU A 526 -14.51 -6.39 36.91
CA GLU A 526 -14.71 -4.97 36.62
C GLU A 526 -15.29 -4.71 35.22
N GLU A 527 -15.92 -3.54 35.05
CA GLU A 527 -16.40 -3.07 33.75
C GLU A 527 -15.24 -2.44 32.94
N PHE A 528 -15.17 -2.75 31.66
CA PHE A 528 -14.18 -2.18 30.72
C PHE A 528 -14.69 -2.26 29.29
N ASN A 529 -14.06 -1.53 28.37
CA ASN A 529 -14.39 -1.59 26.94
C ASN A 529 -13.74 -2.84 26.30
N ILE A 530 -14.56 -3.87 26.05
CA ILE A 530 -14.13 -5.16 25.46
C ILE A 530 -13.60 -4.97 24.03
N ASN A 531 -14.09 -3.95 23.32
CA ASN A 531 -13.64 -3.60 21.97
C ASN A 531 -12.31 -2.83 21.95
N SER A 532 -11.79 -2.41 23.11
CA SER A 532 -10.48 -1.76 23.21
C SER A 532 -9.37 -2.81 23.39
N PRO A 533 -8.51 -3.07 22.37
CA PRO A 533 -7.42 -4.04 22.49
C PRO A 533 -6.47 -3.72 23.64
N LYS A 534 -6.30 -2.44 23.97
CA LYS A 534 -5.44 -1.97 25.05
C LYS A 534 -6.01 -2.35 26.43
N GLN A 535 -7.29 -2.04 26.66
CA GLN A 535 -7.96 -2.36 27.93
C GLN A 535 -8.09 -3.87 28.11
N LEU A 536 -8.52 -4.57 27.07
CA LEU A 536 -8.63 -6.03 27.10
C LEU A 536 -7.28 -6.71 27.36
N GLY A 537 -6.20 -6.22 26.77
CA GLY A 537 -4.84 -6.76 26.98
C GLY A 537 -4.40 -6.61 28.43
N VAL A 538 -4.69 -5.47 29.07
CA VAL A 538 -4.41 -5.24 30.51
C VAL A 538 -5.24 -6.19 31.39
N ILE A 539 -6.54 -6.34 31.11
CA ILE A 539 -7.43 -7.22 31.87
C ILE A 539 -6.92 -8.67 31.79
N LEU A 540 -6.76 -9.21 30.59
CA LEU A 540 -6.42 -10.63 30.41
C LEU A 540 -5.00 -10.96 30.89
N PHE A 541 -4.01 -10.14 30.56
CA PHE A 541 -2.60 -10.51 30.69
C PHE A 541 -1.89 -9.87 31.90
N GLU A 542 -2.41 -8.77 32.44
CA GLU A 542 -1.85 -8.15 33.64
C GLU A 542 -2.68 -8.48 34.88
N LYS A 543 -4.01 -8.25 34.84
CA LYS A 543 -4.87 -8.44 36.02
C LYS A 543 -5.25 -9.90 36.26
N MET A 544 -5.68 -10.61 35.22
CA MET A 544 -6.01 -12.04 35.29
C MET A 544 -4.79 -12.95 35.14
N ALA A 545 -3.62 -12.39 34.75
CA ALA A 545 -2.35 -13.09 34.58
C ALA A 545 -2.43 -14.34 33.69
N ILE A 546 -3.24 -14.30 32.61
CA ILE A 546 -3.37 -15.41 31.66
C ILE A 546 -2.04 -15.58 30.91
N PRO A 547 -1.44 -16.79 30.91
CA PRO A 547 -0.17 -17.03 30.24
C PRO A 547 -0.32 -17.01 28.69
N GLY A 548 0.81 -16.89 27.98
CA GLY A 548 0.83 -16.99 26.51
C GLY A 548 0.66 -15.65 25.76
N SER A 549 0.76 -14.50 26.45
CA SER A 549 0.67 -13.18 25.87
C SER A 549 1.85 -12.87 24.93
N LYS A 550 1.55 -12.23 23.78
CA LYS A 550 2.55 -11.65 22.90
C LYS A 550 2.57 -10.13 23.08
N LYS A 551 3.65 -9.61 23.65
CA LYS A 551 3.81 -8.17 23.85
C LYS A 551 4.21 -7.50 22.54
N THR A 552 3.51 -6.42 22.17
CA THR A 552 3.79 -5.59 21.00
C THR A 552 4.32 -4.22 21.46
N LYS A 553 4.75 -3.37 20.54
CA LYS A 553 5.19 -1.99 20.85
C LYS A 553 4.09 -1.15 21.53
N THR A 554 2.83 -1.47 21.31
CA THR A 554 1.66 -0.71 21.81
C THR A 554 0.90 -1.38 22.95
N GLY A 555 1.37 -2.55 23.44
CA GLY A 555 0.72 -3.34 24.49
C GLY A 555 0.66 -4.83 24.16
N TYR A 556 -0.28 -5.55 24.77
CA TYR A 556 -0.51 -6.96 24.49
C TYR A 556 -1.35 -7.16 23.23
N SER A 557 -0.98 -8.14 22.42
CA SER A 557 -1.81 -8.53 21.28
C SER A 557 -3.04 -9.31 21.75
N THR A 558 -4.21 -8.85 21.35
CA THR A 558 -5.51 -9.51 21.55
C THR A 558 -6.12 -9.93 20.21
N SER A 559 -5.28 -10.27 19.23
CA SER A 559 -5.74 -10.80 17.94
C SER A 559 -6.47 -12.13 18.10
N ALA A 560 -7.38 -12.45 17.18
CA ALA A 560 -8.16 -13.69 17.22
C ALA A 560 -7.25 -14.91 17.31
N ASP A 561 -6.17 -14.97 16.51
CA ASP A 561 -5.22 -16.09 16.49
C ASP A 561 -4.57 -16.40 17.85
N ILE A 562 -4.37 -15.36 18.65
CA ILE A 562 -3.80 -15.52 20.01
C ILE A 562 -4.89 -15.96 20.99
N LEU A 563 -6.06 -15.32 20.90
CA LEU A 563 -7.18 -15.63 21.78
C LEU A 563 -7.74 -17.04 21.54
N GLU A 564 -7.85 -17.48 20.29
CA GLU A 564 -8.30 -18.82 19.93
C GLU A 564 -7.43 -19.93 20.54
N LYS A 565 -6.11 -19.72 20.63
CA LYS A 565 -5.18 -20.66 21.26
C LYS A 565 -5.38 -20.76 22.78
N LEU A 566 -5.86 -19.70 23.41
CA LEU A 566 -6.08 -19.62 24.85
C LEU A 566 -7.53 -19.97 25.26
N ALA A 567 -8.47 -19.92 24.31
CA ALA A 567 -9.89 -20.18 24.55
C ALA A 567 -10.21 -21.55 25.18
N PRO A 568 -9.51 -22.68 24.84
CA PRO A 568 -9.82 -23.98 25.45
C PRO A 568 -9.64 -24.02 26.97
N GLU A 569 -8.70 -23.22 27.50
CA GLU A 569 -8.34 -23.23 28.93
C GLU A 569 -8.99 -22.08 29.71
N HIS A 570 -9.55 -21.08 29.01
CA HIS A 570 -10.04 -19.85 29.62
C HIS A 570 -11.46 -19.47 29.12
N PRO A 571 -12.54 -19.74 29.92
CA PRO A 571 -13.90 -19.44 29.52
C PRO A 571 -14.16 -17.99 29.11
N ILE A 572 -13.57 -17.01 29.83
CA ILE A 572 -13.68 -15.59 29.48
C ILE A 572 -13.21 -15.30 28.06
N ILE A 573 -12.18 -15.97 27.57
CA ILE A 573 -11.64 -15.74 26.23
C ILE A 573 -12.63 -16.26 25.18
N LYS A 574 -13.29 -17.38 25.44
CA LYS A 574 -14.35 -17.91 24.57
C LYS A 574 -15.51 -16.91 24.47
N ASP A 575 -15.95 -16.34 25.60
CA ASP A 575 -17.01 -15.34 25.61
C ASP A 575 -16.61 -14.04 24.92
N ILE A 576 -15.33 -13.61 25.05
CA ILE A 576 -14.79 -12.45 24.35
C ILE A 576 -14.75 -12.68 22.82
N LEU A 577 -14.37 -13.86 22.36
CA LEU A 577 -14.38 -14.20 20.94
C LEU A 577 -15.80 -14.19 20.39
N GLU A 578 -16.77 -14.79 21.08
CA GLU A 578 -18.20 -14.74 20.72
C GLU A 578 -18.71 -13.29 20.69
N TYR A 579 -18.45 -12.53 21.76
CA TYR A 579 -18.81 -11.11 21.82
C TYR A 579 -18.31 -10.31 20.63
N ARG A 580 -17.02 -10.41 20.31
CA ARG A 580 -16.40 -9.70 19.18
C ARG A 580 -17.00 -10.11 17.83
N GLN A 581 -17.31 -11.38 17.65
CA GLN A 581 -17.95 -11.88 16.45
C GLN A 581 -19.35 -11.28 16.30
N LEU A 582 -20.17 -11.32 17.36
CA LEU A 582 -21.54 -10.77 17.34
C LEU A 582 -21.55 -9.24 17.22
N ALA A 583 -20.66 -8.55 17.91
CA ALA A 583 -20.50 -7.11 17.81
C ALA A 583 -20.15 -6.68 16.37
N LYS A 584 -19.26 -7.43 15.69
CA LYS A 584 -18.92 -7.19 14.28
C LYS A 584 -20.11 -7.49 13.36
N LEU A 585 -20.83 -8.60 13.57
CA LEU A 585 -22.03 -8.93 12.81
C LEU A 585 -23.09 -7.82 12.94
N LYS A 586 -23.30 -7.31 14.14
CA LYS A 586 -24.24 -6.23 14.37
C LYS A 586 -23.78 -4.93 13.71
N SER A 587 -22.59 -4.44 14.04
CA SER A 587 -22.15 -3.11 13.59
C SER A 587 -21.93 -3.05 12.08
N THR A 588 -21.30 -4.08 11.49
CA THR A 588 -20.93 -4.07 10.06
C THR A 588 -22.09 -4.48 9.16
N TYR A 589 -22.86 -5.51 9.57
CA TYR A 589 -23.86 -6.09 8.70
C TYR A 589 -25.30 -5.71 9.08
N ALA A 590 -25.70 -5.79 10.33
CA ALA A 590 -27.08 -5.41 10.69
C ALA A 590 -27.27 -3.89 10.59
N ASP A 591 -26.48 -3.11 11.34
CA ASP A 591 -26.60 -1.65 11.38
C ASP A 591 -26.02 -1.01 10.10
N GLY A 592 -24.84 -1.49 9.65
CA GLY A 592 -24.15 -0.93 8.48
C GLY A 592 -24.91 -1.14 7.17
N LEU A 593 -25.49 -2.32 6.92
CA LEU A 593 -26.33 -2.55 5.74
C LEU A 593 -27.66 -1.81 5.86
N GLY A 594 -28.26 -1.76 7.06
CA GLY A 594 -29.51 -1.02 7.30
C GLY A 594 -29.40 0.46 6.97
N ALA A 595 -28.24 1.07 7.18
CA ALA A 595 -27.97 2.48 6.90
C ALA A 595 -27.84 2.83 5.41
N VAL A 596 -27.60 1.83 4.54
CA VAL A 596 -27.38 2.02 3.10
C VAL A 596 -28.49 1.43 2.22
N ILE A 597 -29.61 1.06 2.82
CA ILE A 597 -30.81 0.69 2.06
C ILE A 597 -31.40 1.96 1.46
N GLU A 598 -31.51 2.01 0.13
CA GLU A 598 -32.08 3.16 -0.58
C GLU A 598 -33.62 3.15 -0.58
N PRO A 599 -34.28 4.23 -1.00
CA PRO A 599 -35.77 4.37 -0.96
C PRO A 599 -36.51 3.29 -1.77
N ASP A 600 -35.88 2.66 -2.76
CA ASP A 600 -36.40 1.54 -3.54
C ASP A 600 -36.37 0.19 -2.80
N GLY A 601 -35.80 0.18 -1.57
CA GLY A 601 -35.62 -1.00 -0.75
C GLY A 601 -34.45 -1.89 -1.16
N ARG A 602 -33.51 -1.35 -1.93
CA ARG A 602 -32.33 -2.07 -2.44
C ARG A 602 -31.04 -1.49 -1.87
N ILE A 603 -29.99 -2.28 -1.94
CA ILE A 603 -28.61 -1.86 -1.68
C ILE A 603 -27.87 -1.84 -3.01
N HIS A 604 -27.29 -0.70 -3.36
CA HIS A 604 -26.50 -0.46 -4.55
C HIS A 604 -25.01 -0.41 -4.20
N SER A 605 -24.37 -1.59 -4.20
CA SER A 605 -22.92 -1.70 -3.92
C SER A 605 -22.12 -1.22 -5.13
N THR A 606 -20.91 -0.72 -4.89
CA THR A 606 -19.96 -0.39 -5.96
C THR A 606 -19.04 -1.56 -6.22
N PHE A 607 -18.92 -2.01 -7.46
CA PHE A 607 -18.04 -3.09 -7.90
C PHE A 607 -16.81 -2.54 -8.61
N ASN A 608 -15.61 -2.72 -8.03
CA ASN A 608 -14.39 -2.11 -8.53
C ASN A 608 -13.54 -3.12 -9.32
N GLN A 609 -13.10 -2.70 -10.52
CA GLN A 609 -12.24 -3.50 -11.40
C GLN A 609 -10.74 -3.25 -11.14
N THR A 610 -10.37 -2.12 -10.54
CA THR A 610 -8.99 -1.59 -10.48
C THR A 610 -8.33 -1.68 -9.10
N ILE A 611 -8.94 -2.38 -8.13
CA ILE A 611 -8.45 -2.45 -6.75
C ILE A 611 -7.53 -3.66 -6.51
N THR A 612 -7.95 -4.85 -6.97
CA THR A 612 -7.21 -6.07 -6.65
C THR A 612 -6.10 -6.32 -7.66
N ALA A 613 -4.94 -6.71 -7.17
CA ALA A 613 -3.81 -6.98 -8.07
C ALA A 613 -3.92 -8.34 -8.81
N THR A 614 -4.88 -9.18 -8.47
CA THR A 614 -5.13 -10.50 -9.11
C THR A 614 -6.17 -10.45 -10.22
N GLY A 615 -6.84 -9.31 -10.45
CA GLY A 615 -7.94 -9.21 -11.40
C GLY A 615 -9.32 -9.53 -10.81
N ARG A 616 -9.42 -9.93 -9.54
CA ARG A 616 -10.73 -10.12 -8.89
C ARG A 616 -11.47 -8.79 -8.77
N ILE A 617 -12.80 -8.84 -8.86
CA ILE A 617 -13.68 -7.71 -8.56
C ILE A 617 -13.73 -7.53 -7.05
N SER A 618 -13.73 -6.29 -6.57
CA SER A 618 -14.01 -5.99 -5.17
C SER A 618 -15.32 -5.22 -5.03
N SER A 619 -16.01 -5.42 -3.92
CA SER A 619 -17.27 -4.74 -3.59
C SER A 619 -17.03 -3.76 -2.44
N THR A 620 -17.53 -2.53 -2.58
CA THR A 620 -17.43 -1.47 -1.57
C THR A 620 -18.74 -0.71 -1.46
N GLU A 621 -18.98 -0.07 -0.35
CA GLU A 621 -20.10 0.84 -0.08
C GLU A 621 -21.50 0.24 -0.35
N PRO A 622 -21.86 -0.92 0.25
CA PRO A 622 -21.10 -1.75 1.21
C PRO A 622 -20.39 -2.93 0.55
N ASN A 623 -19.46 -3.58 1.27
CA ASN A 623 -18.83 -4.81 0.79
C ASN A 623 -19.78 -6.02 1.01
N LEU A 624 -20.48 -6.44 -0.04
CA LEU A 624 -21.39 -7.58 -0.01
C LEU A 624 -20.68 -8.93 -0.18
N GLN A 625 -19.42 -8.95 -0.66
CA GLN A 625 -18.66 -10.18 -0.87
C GLN A 625 -18.12 -10.79 0.44
N ASN A 626 -18.12 -10.03 1.53
CA ASN A 626 -17.58 -10.46 2.83
C ASN A 626 -18.65 -10.85 3.85
N ILE A 627 -19.91 -11.06 3.44
CA ILE A 627 -20.96 -11.54 4.35
C ILE A 627 -20.59 -12.95 4.81
N PRO A 628 -20.46 -13.19 6.14
CA PRO A 628 -19.95 -14.45 6.67
C PRO A 628 -20.78 -15.66 6.29
N VAL A 629 -20.12 -16.72 5.80
CA VAL A 629 -20.77 -18.00 5.41
C VAL A 629 -20.43 -19.17 6.34
N ARG A 630 -19.33 -19.05 7.11
CA ARG A 630 -18.86 -20.15 7.98
C ARG A 630 -19.64 -20.27 9.28
N MET A 631 -20.16 -19.16 9.77
CA MET A 631 -20.94 -19.09 11.01
C MET A 631 -22.44 -19.15 10.68
N GLU A 632 -23.19 -19.93 11.39
CA GLU A 632 -24.62 -20.04 11.17
C GLU A 632 -25.35 -18.71 11.35
N LEU A 633 -25.04 -17.95 12.40
CA LEU A 633 -25.57 -16.60 12.61
C LEU A 633 -25.20 -15.64 11.45
N GLY A 634 -23.98 -15.71 10.94
CA GLY A 634 -23.57 -14.91 9.77
C GLY A 634 -24.35 -15.30 8.50
N ARG A 635 -24.57 -16.58 8.29
CA ARG A 635 -25.37 -17.09 7.16
C ARG A 635 -26.82 -16.60 7.20
N LEU A 636 -27.41 -16.44 8.41
CA LEU A 636 -28.78 -15.97 8.58
C LEU A 636 -29.01 -14.56 8.01
N ILE A 637 -27.96 -13.72 7.92
CA ILE A 637 -28.04 -12.40 7.28
C ILE A 637 -28.49 -12.55 5.82
N ARG A 638 -28.10 -13.60 5.14
CA ARG A 638 -28.48 -13.84 3.74
C ARG A 638 -29.98 -14.05 3.53
N LYS A 639 -30.74 -14.33 4.59
CA LYS A 639 -32.20 -14.45 4.53
C LYS A 639 -32.92 -13.13 4.27
N VAL A 640 -32.31 -12.00 4.66
CA VAL A 640 -32.93 -10.69 4.45
C VAL A 640 -32.80 -10.19 3.01
N PHE A 641 -31.88 -10.79 2.22
CA PHE A 641 -31.76 -10.49 0.81
C PHE A 641 -32.77 -11.33 0.05
N VAL A 642 -33.73 -10.67 -0.57
CA VAL A 642 -34.89 -11.30 -1.22
C VAL A 642 -35.06 -10.76 -2.65
N PRO A 643 -35.57 -11.56 -3.59
CA PRO A 643 -35.88 -11.05 -4.91
C PRO A 643 -37.16 -10.18 -4.90
N GLU A 644 -37.41 -9.50 -5.99
CA GLU A 644 -38.65 -8.78 -6.23
C GLU A 644 -39.84 -9.74 -6.25
N GLU A 645 -41.07 -9.24 -6.03
CA GLU A 645 -42.26 -10.04 -6.10
C GLU A 645 -42.44 -10.63 -7.51
N GLY A 646 -42.69 -11.91 -7.60
CA GLY A 646 -42.75 -12.64 -8.88
C GLY A 646 -41.41 -13.22 -9.33
N PHE A 647 -40.30 -12.87 -8.66
CA PHE A 647 -38.97 -13.39 -8.96
C PHE A 647 -38.50 -14.42 -7.91
N VAL A 648 -37.43 -15.08 -8.23
CA VAL A 648 -36.63 -15.96 -7.35
C VAL A 648 -35.16 -15.65 -7.56
N PHE A 649 -34.30 -16.03 -6.61
CA PHE A 649 -32.87 -16.09 -6.87
C PHE A 649 -32.46 -17.40 -7.51
N LEU A 650 -31.68 -17.34 -8.58
CA LEU A 650 -30.84 -18.41 -9.08
C LEU A 650 -29.41 -18.11 -8.73
N ASP A 651 -28.77 -18.98 -7.99
CA ASP A 651 -27.36 -18.93 -7.61
C ASP A 651 -26.61 -19.99 -8.40
N ALA A 652 -25.55 -19.59 -9.10
CA ALA A 652 -24.71 -20.48 -9.87
C ALA A 652 -23.25 -20.32 -9.42
N ASP A 653 -22.67 -21.37 -8.86
CA ASP A 653 -21.35 -21.40 -8.26
C ASP A 653 -20.43 -22.35 -9.00
N TYR A 654 -19.20 -21.93 -9.34
CA TYR A 654 -18.22 -22.83 -9.93
C TYR A 654 -17.73 -23.86 -8.92
N SER A 655 -17.80 -25.11 -9.26
CA SER A 655 -17.25 -26.19 -8.45
C SER A 655 -15.74 -26.22 -8.57
N GLN A 656 -15.05 -25.72 -7.54
CA GLN A 656 -13.58 -25.80 -7.35
C GLN A 656 -12.77 -25.24 -8.54
N ILE A 657 -13.14 -24.07 -9.05
CA ILE A 657 -12.54 -23.48 -10.26
C ILE A 657 -11.00 -23.35 -10.18
N GLU A 658 -10.44 -22.92 -9.04
CA GLU A 658 -9.00 -22.75 -8.90
C GLU A 658 -8.22 -24.07 -9.03
N LEU A 659 -8.77 -25.17 -8.52
CA LEU A 659 -8.13 -26.47 -8.66
C LEU A 659 -8.26 -27.03 -10.10
N ARG A 660 -9.36 -26.74 -10.79
CA ARG A 660 -9.53 -27.09 -12.21
C ARG A 660 -8.58 -26.29 -13.10
N VAL A 661 -8.40 -25.02 -12.79
CA VAL A 661 -7.38 -24.16 -13.41
C VAL A 661 -5.97 -24.70 -13.15
N LEU A 662 -5.65 -25.09 -11.91
CA LEU A 662 -4.36 -25.70 -11.57
C LEU A 662 -4.13 -27.00 -12.36
N ALA A 663 -5.13 -27.87 -12.46
CA ALA A 663 -5.05 -29.11 -13.24
C ALA A 663 -4.71 -28.82 -14.71
N HIS A 664 -5.41 -27.85 -15.31
CA HIS A 664 -5.18 -27.43 -16.70
C HIS A 664 -3.79 -26.83 -16.90
N MET A 665 -3.43 -25.82 -16.10
CA MET A 665 -2.18 -25.07 -16.27
C MET A 665 -0.93 -25.91 -15.97
N SER A 666 -1.01 -26.82 -14.99
CA SER A 666 0.10 -27.74 -14.67
C SER A 666 0.23 -28.88 -15.65
N GLY A 667 -0.85 -29.21 -16.37
CA GLY A 667 -0.91 -30.39 -17.24
C GLY A 667 -0.70 -31.72 -16.50
N ASP A 668 -1.00 -31.76 -15.17
CA ASP A 668 -0.84 -32.98 -14.38
C ASP A 668 -1.91 -34.00 -14.77
N GLU A 669 -1.48 -35.05 -15.50
CA GLU A 669 -2.41 -36.07 -16.04
C GLU A 669 -3.19 -36.81 -14.95
N LYS A 670 -2.58 -37.04 -13.77
CA LYS A 670 -3.26 -37.70 -12.66
C LYS A 670 -4.37 -36.83 -12.09
N LEU A 671 -4.09 -35.53 -11.91
CA LEU A 671 -5.09 -34.59 -11.43
C LEU A 671 -6.21 -34.39 -12.46
N ILE A 672 -5.86 -34.27 -13.75
CA ILE A 672 -6.82 -34.16 -14.84
C ILE A 672 -7.72 -35.41 -14.88
N GLN A 673 -7.15 -36.61 -14.79
CA GLN A 673 -7.88 -37.87 -14.78
C GLN A 673 -8.77 -37.99 -13.53
N ALA A 674 -8.26 -37.54 -12.38
CA ALA A 674 -9.02 -37.47 -11.14
C ALA A 674 -10.33 -36.65 -11.29
N TYR A 675 -10.27 -35.53 -11.99
CA TYR A 675 -11.46 -34.71 -12.27
C TYR A 675 -12.41 -35.34 -13.30
N ARG A 676 -11.90 -36.19 -14.18
CA ARG A 676 -12.74 -36.92 -15.17
C ARG A 676 -13.47 -38.11 -14.57
N GLU A 677 -12.91 -38.74 -13.56
CA GLU A 677 -13.40 -40.01 -12.99
C GLU A 677 -14.01 -39.87 -11.59
N ALA A 678 -13.71 -38.81 -10.84
CA ALA A 678 -14.10 -38.70 -9.45
C ALA A 678 -15.18 -37.64 -9.21
N GLU A 679 -16.20 -38.04 -8.46
CA GLU A 679 -17.20 -37.11 -7.92
C GLU A 679 -16.65 -36.24 -6.78
N ASP A 680 -15.64 -36.72 -6.03
CA ASP A 680 -15.04 -36.00 -4.88
C ASP A 680 -13.52 -36.00 -4.93
N ILE A 681 -12.96 -34.94 -5.53
CA ILE A 681 -11.52 -34.76 -5.69
C ILE A 681 -10.75 -34.75 -4.35
N HIS A 682 -11.36 -34.25 -3.26
CA HIS A 682 -10.70 -34.24 -1.97
C HIS A 682 -10.59 -35.60 -1.34
N ARG A 683 -11.62 -36.44 -1.57
CA ARG A 683 -11.62 -37.82 -1.14
C ARG A 683 -10.61 -38.64 -1.94
N LEU A 684 -10.55 -38.43 -3.25
CA LEU A 684 -9.57 -39.09 -4.12
C LEU A 684 -8.14 -38.66 -3.77
N THR A 685 -7.90 -37.38 -3.59
CA THR A 685 -6.57 -36.88 -3.12
C THR A 685 -6.20 -37.53 -1.77
N ALA A 686 -7.14 -37.65 -0.85
CA ALA A 686 -6.90 -38.33 0.43
C ALA A 686 -6.52 -39.81 0.24
N SER A 687 -7.26 -40.52 -0.59
CA SER A 687 -6.95 -41.92 -0.93
C SER A 687 -5.52 -42.06 -1.48
N GLN A 688 -5.13 -41.23 -2.42
CA GLN A 688 -3.83 -41.26 -3.08
C GLN A 688 -2.69 -40.83 -2.14
N VAL A 689 -2.87 -39.73 -1.39
CA VAL A 689 -1.85 -39.18 -0.49
C VAL A 689 -1.64 -40.05 0.75
N PHE A 690 -2.70 -40.65 1.30
CA PHE A 690 -2.62 -41.51 2.49
C PHE A 690 -2.50 -42.99 2.15
N HIS A 691 -2.57 -43.38 0.86
CA HIS A 691 -2.51 -44.77 0.40
C HIS A 691 -3.57 -45.64 1.04
N VAL A 692 -4.80 -45.18 1.12
CA VAL A 692 -5.98 -45.92 1.61
C VAL A 692 -7.01 -46.08 0.49
N PRO A 693 -7.77 -47.19 0.47
CA PRO A 693 -8.87 -47.32 -0.49
C PRO A 693 -9.88 -46.15 -0.42
N LEU A 694 -10.48 -45.80 -1.55
CA LEU A 694 -11.36 -44.62 -1.64
C LEU A 694 -12.54 -44.68 -0.66
N ASP A 695 -13.11 -45.88 -0.48
CA ASP A 695 -14.20 -46.14 0.44
C ASP A 695 -13.80 -46.14 1.93
N GLU A 696 -12.54 -46.31 2.24
CA GLU A 696 -11.99 -46.27 3.59
C GLU A 696 -11.50 -44.90 4.02
N VAL A 697 -11.53 -43.87 3.13
CA VAL A 697 -11.11 -42.51 3.48
C VAL A 697 -12.03 -41.93 4.55
N THR A 698 -11.40 -41.63 5.69
CA THR A 698 -12.10 -41.04 6.82
C THR A 698 -12.46 -39.56 6.57
N PRO A 699 -13.49 -39.00 7.27
CA PRO A 699 -13.83 -37.56 7.18
C PRO A 699 -12.65 -36.65 7.54
N LEU A 700 -11.78 -37.08 8.48
CA LEU A 700 -10.57 -36.34 8.87
C LEU A 700 -9.55 -36.29 7.72
N GLN A 701 -9.27 -37.42 7.09
CA GLN A 701 -8.35 -37.49 5.94
C GLN A 701 -8.86 -36.65 4.77
N ARG A 702 -10.16 -36.73 4.45
CA ARG A 702 -10.78 -35.88 3.43
C ARG A 702 -10.64 -34.38 3.76
N ARG A 703 -10.88 -33.99 5.02
CA ARG A 703 -10.68 -32.60 5.48
C ARG A 703 -9.24 -32.15 5.34
N ASN A 704 -8.29 -32.99 5.74
CA ASN A 704 -6.86 -32.71 5.62
C ASN A 704 -6.43 -32.59 4.15
N ALA A 705 -6.88 -33.46 3.27
CA ALA A 705 -6.65 -33.39 1.84
C ALA A 705 -7.26 -32.11 1.23
N LYS A 706 -8.45 -31.71 1.66
CA LYS A 706 -9.06 -30.44 1.26
C LYS A 706 -8.18 -29.25 1.63
N ALA A 707 -7.67 -29.18 2.86
CA ALA A 707 -6.78 -28.12 3.30
C ALA A 707 -5.45 -28.12 2.53
N VAL A 708 -4.91 -29.30 2.21
CA VAL A 708 -3.69 -29.42 1.37
C VAL A 708 -3.96 -28.94 -0.06
N ASN A 709 -5.04 -29.39 -0.69
CA ASN A 709 -5.41 -29.01 -2.05
C ASN A 709 -5.51 -27.48 -2.20
N PHE A 710 -6.27 -26.82 -1.32
CA PHE A 710 -6.35 -25.36 -1.33
C PHE A 710 -5.04 -24.69 -0.91
N GLY A 711 -4.37 -25.26 0.11
CA GLY A 711 -3.09 -24.74 0.56
C GLY A 711 -2.04 -24.69 -0.54
N ILE A 712 -1.97 -25.70 -1.40
CA ILE A 712 -1.04 -25.75 -2.54
C ILE A 712 -1.33 -24.61 -3.53
N VAL A 713 -2.60 -24.38 -3.87
CA VAL A 713 -3.00 -23.24 -4.74
C VAL A 713 -2.54 -21.91 -4.16
N TYR A 714 -2.60 -21.76 -2.84
CA TYR A 714 -2.18 -20.52 -2.16
C TYR A 714 -0.70 -20.49 -1.76
N GLY A 715 0.11 -21.46 -2.19
CA GLY A 715 1.53 -21.54 -1.86
C GLY A 715 1.80 -21.71 -0.37
N ILE A 716 0.99 -22.51 0.32
CA ILE A 716 1.08 -22.69 1.78
C ILE A 716 2.41 -23.29 2.21
N SER A 717 3.00 -22.75 3.27
CA SER A 717 4.16 -23.34 3.92
C SER A 717 3.78 -24.48 4.87
N SER A 718 4.72 -25.37 5.20
CA SER A 718 4.51 -26.39 6.23
C SER A 718 4.14 -25.80 7.59
N PHE A 719 4.56 -24.58 7.88
CA PHE A 719 4.15 -23.85 9.06
C PHE A 719 2.67 -23.42 8.98
N GLY A 720 2.24 -22.81 7.87
CA GLY A 720 0.83 -22.44 7.69
C GLY A 720 -0.10 -23.66 7.77
N LEU A 721 0.20 -24.71 7.02
CA LEU A 721 -0.60 -25.94 7.04
C LEU A 721 -0.63 -26.60 8.44
N SER A 722 0.45 -26.53 9.21
CA SER A 722 0.47 -27.07 10.56
C SER A 722 -0.48 -26.33 11.51
N GLN A 723 -0.62 -25.01 11.32
CA GLN A 723 -1.59 -24.19 12.09
C GLN A 723 -3.04 -24.51 11.66
N ASP A 724 -3.31 -24.58 10.36
CA ASP A 724 -4.66 -24.82 9.83
C ASP A 724 -5.21 -26.19 10.24
N LEU A 725 -4.36 -27.21 10.28
CA LEU A 725 -4.75 -28.58 10.63
C LEU A 725 -4.53 -28.93 12.10
N SER A 726 -3.91 -28.03 12.90
CA SER A 726 -3.51 -28.29 14.29
C SER A 726 -2.62 -29.54 14.42
N ILE A 727 -1.66 -29.73 13.50
CA ILE A 727 -0.69 -30.81 13.46
C ILE A 727 0.74 -30.27 13.60
N THR A 728 1.70 -31.16 13.78
CA THR A 728 3.11 -30.76 13.83
C THR A 728 3.61 -30.27 12.47
N ARG A 729 4.59 -29.37 12.45
CA ARG A 729 5.22 -28.89 11.21
C ARG A 729 5.84 -30.03 10.40
N LYS A 730 6.32 -31.06 11.06
CA LYS A 730 6.88 -32.24 10.39
C LYS A 730 5.81 -33.06 9.65
N GLU A 731 4.65 -33.25 10.26
CA GLU A 731 3.50 -33.90 9.62
C GLU A 731 2.96 -33.07 8.45
N ALA A 732 2.84 -31.74 8.62
CA ALA A 732 2.44 -30.85 7.54
C ALA A 732 3.42 -30.89 6.34
N ALA A 733 4.71 -30.90 6.61
CA ALA A 733 5.74 -31.05 5.57
C ALA A 733 5.64 -32.39 4.85
N ALA A 734 5.38 -33.47 5.60
CA ALA A 734 5.16 -34.80 5.01
C ALA A 734 3.91 -34.87 4.11
N TYR A 735 2.84 -34.19 4.48
CA TYR A 735 1.62 -34.09 3.66
C TYR A 735 1.87 -33.33 2.34
N ILE A 736 2.56 -32.19 2.41
CA ILE A 736 2.94 -31.41 1.22
C ILE A 736 3.84 -32.24 0.29
N GLN A 737 4.81 -32.93 0.86
CA GLN A 737 5.73 -33.81 0.11
C GLN A 737 4.98 -34.92 -0.60
N LYS A 738 4.11 -35.69 0.09
CA LYS A 738 3.28 -36.74 -0.49
C LYS A 738 2.36 -36.23 -1.58
N TYR A 739 1.80 -35.02 -1.42
CA TYR A 739 0.99 -34.41 -2.44
C TYR A 739 1.79 -34.20 -3.75
N PHE A 740 3.00 -33.63 -3.64
CA PHE A 740 3.86 -33.43 -4.81
C PHE A 740 4.46 -34.72 -5.39
N GLU A 741 4.61 -35.79 -4.58
CA GLU A 741 4.95 -37.12 -5.08
C GLU A 741 3.79 -37.73 -5.87
N THR A 742 2.55 -37.44 -5.45
CA THR A 742 1.34 -37.91 -6.15
C THR A 742 1.10 -37.14 -7.45
N TYR A 743 1.32 -35.81 -7.41
CA TYR A 743 1.10 -34.86 -8.52
C TYR A 743 2.40 -34.11 -8.89
N PRO A 744 3.37 -34.76 -9.51
CA PRO A 744 4.72 -34.20 -9.70
C PRO A 744 4.74 -33.00 -10.67
N SER A 745 3.84 -32.96 -11.67
CA SER A 745 3.78 -31.85 -12.63
C SER A 745 3.35 -30.55 -11.98
N ILE A 746 2.57 -30.60 -10.90
CA ILE A 746 2.15 -29.42 -10.15
C ILE A 746 3.35 -28.72 -9.53
N LYS A 747 4.28 -29.51 -8.93
CA LYS A 747 5.48 -28.92 -8.34
C LYS A 747 6.34 -28.23 -9.40
N GLY A 748 6.58 -28.91 -10.51
CA GLY A 748 7.33 -28.34 -11.64
C GLY A 748 6.71 -27.07 -12.19
N PHE A 749 5.39 -27.03 -12.30
CA PHE A 749 4.64 -25.85 -12.72
C PHE A 749 4.81 -24.68 -11.74
N LEU A 750 4.59 -24.90 -10.45
CA LEU A 750 4.71 -23.84 -9.43
C LEU A 750 6.15 -23.28 -9.32
N ASP A 751 7.15 -24.18 -9.32
CA ASP A 751 8.56 -23.78 -9.35
C ASP A 751 8.86 -22.95 -10.62
N GLY A 752 8.32 -23.37 -11.77
CA GLY A 752 8.45 -22.65 -13.05
C GLY A 752 7.84 -21.26 -13.03
N LEU A 753 6.72 -21.05 -12.34
CA LEU A 753 6.12 -19.72 -12.16
C LEU A 753 7.02 -18.79 -11.34
N VAL A 754 7.68 -19.32 -10.29
CA VAL A 754 8.63 -18.54 -9.49
C VAL A 754 9.83 -18.14 -10.31
N GLU A 755 10.41 -19.06 -11.08
CA GLU A 755 11.55 -18.77 -11.98
C GLU A 755 11.17 -17.78 -13.08
N GLN A 756 9.99 -17.94 -13.71
CA GLN A 756 9.47 -16.95 -14.67
C GLN A 756 9.32 -15.56 -14.02
N GLY A 757 8.81 -15.50 -12.80
CA GLY A 757 8.67 -14.24 -12.05
C GLY A 757 10.01 -13.57 -11.76
N LYS A 758 11.04 -14.35 -11.43
CA LYS A 758 12.42 -13.85 -11.24
C LYS A 758 13.02 -13.31 -12.53
N GLU A 759 12.84 -14.02 -13.64
CA GLU A 759 13.39 -13.66 -14.94
C GLU A 759 12.68 -12.47 -15.57
N LYS A 760 11.34 -12.54 -15.68
CA LYS A 760 10.54 -11.54 -16.39
C LYS A 760 10.08 -10.37 -15.52
N GLY A 761 10.14 -10.51 -14.19
CA GLY A 761 9.60 -9.54 -13.23
C GLY A 761 8.09 -9.63 -13.04
N TYR A 762 7.40 -10.53 -13.74
CA TYR A 762 5.95 -10.74 -13.64
C TYR A 762 5.56 -12.19 -13.91
N VAL A 763 4.39 -12.58 -13.43
CA VAL A 763 3.68 -13.81 -13.81
C VAL A 763 2.39 -13.46 -14.55
N SER A 764 1.80 -14.41 -15.29
CA SER A 764 0.61 -14.14 -16.09
C SER A 764 -0.45 -15.22 -15.96
N THR A 765 -1.73 -14.82 -16.16
CA THR A 765 -2.86 -15.74 -16.27
C THR A 765 -2.86 -16.44 -17.62
N MET A 766 -3.72 -17.44 -17.78
CA MET A 766 -3.96 -18.15 -19.05
C MET A 766 -4.38 -17.17 -20.17
N PHE A 767 -5.06 -16.08 -19.82
CA PHE A 767 -5.53 -15.07 -20.79
C PHE A 767 -4.51 -13.96 -21.05
N GLY A 768 -3.37 -13.97 -20.37
CA GLY A 768 -2.28 -13.00 -20.56
C GLY A 768 -2.29 -11.81 -19.62
N ARG A 769 -3.21 -11.75 -18.63
CA ARG A 769 -3.16 -10.73 -17.57
C ARG A 769 -1.85 -10.85 -16.80
N ARG A 770 -1.10 -9.75 -16.66
CA ARG A 770 0.19 -9.74 -15.97
C ARG A 770 0.06 -9.28 -14.52
N ARG A 771 0.81 -9.92 -13.64
CA ARG A 771 1.01 -9.53 -12.26
C ARG A 771 2.50 -9.31 -12.01
N PRO A 772 2.98 -8.07 -11.85
CA PRO A 772 4.37 -7.79 -11.45
C PRO A 772 4.66 -8.36 -10.06
N VAL A 773 5.86 -8.91 -9.85
CA VAL A 773 6.28 -9.51 -8.58
C VAL A 773 7.67 -8.97 -8.19
N PRO A 774 7.79 -7.68 -7.86
CA PRO A 774 9.07 -7.06 -7.50
C PRO A 774 9.68 -7.68 -6.23
N GLU A 775 8.86 -8.24 -5.34
CA GLU A 775 9.28 -8.88 -4.09
C GLU A 775 10.24 -10.04 -4.30
N LEU A 776 10.21 -10.72 -5.47
CA LEU A 776 11.13 -11.83 -5.77
C LEU A 776 12.60 -11.40 -5.85
N LYS A 777 12.87 -10.12 -6.11
CA LYS A 777 14.21 -9.54 -6.17
C LYS A 777 14.70 -8.99 -4.83
N SER A 778 13.84 -8.98 -3.80
CA SER A 778 14.20 -8.44 -2.48
C SER A 778 15.30 -9.25 -1.80
N SER A 779 16.25 -8.56 -1.19
CA SER A 779 17.26 -9.14 -0.31
C SER A 779 16.65 -9.69 0.99
N ASN A 780 15.50 -9.15 1.41
CA ASN A 780 14.77 -9.58 2.59
C ASN A 780 14.08 -10.93 2.35
N PHE A 781 14.46 -11.94 3.13
CA PHE A 781 13.90 -13.29 3.05
C PHE A 781 12.36 -13.33 3.18
N MET A 782 11.79 -12.54 4.08
CA MET A 782 10.33 -12.54 4.30
C MET A 782 9.59 -11.97 3.10
N GLN A 783 10.09 -10.88 2.51
CA GLN A 783 9.52 -10.28 1.30
C GLN A 783 9.69 -11.22 0.10
N ARG A 784 10.87 -11.80 -0.09
CA ARG A 784 11.10 -12.76 -1.16
C ARG A 784 10.20 -13.99 -1.05
N SER A 785 10.05 -14.55 0.15
CA SER A 785 9.14 -15.67 0.40
C SER A 785 7.66 -15.30 0.18
N PHE A 786 7.29 -14.05 0.46
CA PHE A 786 5.97 -13.53 0.09
C PHE A 786 5.83 -13.46 -1.43
N GLY A 787 6.83 -12.92 -2.15
CA GLY A 787 6.85 -12.87 -3.60
C GLY A 787 6.73 -14.25 -4.27
N GLU A 788 7.38 -15.28 -3.72
CA GLU A 788 7.25 -16.67 -4.20
C GLU A 788 5.79 -17.17 -4.11
N ARG A 789 5.11 -16.91 -2.99
CA ARG A 789 3.68 -17.25 -2.86
C ARG A 789 2.80 -16.47 -3.84
N VAL A 790 3.07 -15.18 -4.01
CA VAL A 790 2.36 -14.34 -4.98
C VAL A 790 2.55 -14.88 -6.41
N ALA A 791 3.77 -15.27 -6.77
CA ALA A 791 4.07 -15.81 -8.09
C ALA A 791 3.36 -17.15 -8.36
N MET A 792 3.25 -18.02 -7.38
CA MET A 792 2.54 -19.31 -7.49
C MET A 792 1.01 -19.12 -7.55
N ASN A 793 0.46 -18.26 -6.72
CA ASN A 793 -0.99 -18.09 -6.57
C ASN A 793 -1.63 -17.22 -7.67
N SER A 794 -0.98 -16.11 -8.04
CA SER A 794 -1.62 -15.09 -8.89
C SER A 794 -2.06 -15.60 -10.28
N PRO A 795 -1.31 -16.46 -10.99
CA PRO A 795 -1.76 -16.99 -12.26
C PRO A 795 -3.02 -17.84 -12.15
N ILE A 796 -3.15 -18.64 -11.08
CA ILE A 796 -4.28 -19.52 -10.85
C ILE A 796 -5.51 -18.70 -10.46
N GLN A 797 -5.38 -17.86 -9.44
CA GLN A 797 -6.46 -17.02 -8.95
C GLN A 797 -6.91 -15.99 -9.98
N GLY A 798 -5.96 -15.40 -10.71
CA GLY A 798 -6.25 -14.44 -11.78
C GLY A 798 -6.94 -15.09 -12.98
N THR A 799 -6.56 -16.32 -13.34
CA THR A 799 -7.27 -17.09 -14.40
C THR A 799 -8.70 -17.40 -13.99
N ALA A 800 -8.93 -17.80 -12.73
CA ALA A 800 -10.29 -18.01 -12.23
C ALA A 800 -11.10 -16.70 -12.26
N ALA A 801 -10.48 -15.55 -11.90
CA ALA A 801 -11.12 -14.25 -11.99
C ALA A 801 -11.44 -13.83 -13.44
N ASP A 802 -10.56 -14.12 -14.39
CA ASP A 802 -10.83 -13.88 -15.82
C ASP A 802 -12.00 -14.75 -16.33
N ILE A 803 -12.05 -16.01 -15.94
CA ILE A 803 -13.15 -16.93 -16.32
C ILE A 803 -14.50 -16.43 -15.81
N ILE A 804 -14.59 -16.03 -14.54
CA ILE A 804 -15.86 -15.51 -13.98
C ILE A 804 -16.27 -14.21 -14.67
N LYS A 805 -15.34 -13.32 -15.00
CA LYS A 805 -15.62 -12.07 -15.75
C LYS A 805 -16.15 -12.35 -17.15
N ILE A 806 -15.56 -13.31 -17.84
CA ILE A 806 -16.04 -13.76 -19.16
C ILE A 806 -17.46 -14.31 -19.05
N ALA A 807 -17.73 -15.17 -18.04
CA ALA A 807 -19.06 -15.70 -17.79
C ALA A 807 -20.07 -14.58 -17.50
N MET A 808 -19.73 -13.63 -16.63
CA MET A 808 -20.58 -12.46 -16.31
C MET A 808 -20.96 -11.67 -17.57
N ASN A 809 -19.97 -11.33 -18.40
CA ASN A 809 -20.20 -10.58 -19.63
C ASN A 809 -21.12 -11.33 -20.60
N ARG A 810 -20.93 -12.62 -20.76
CA ARG A 810 -21.75 -13.45 -21.64
C ARG A 810 -23.17 -13.64 -21.11
N VAL A 811 -23.32 -13.90 -19.82
CA VAL A 811 -24.63 -14.01 -19.15
C VAL A 811 -25.38 -12.68 -19.29
N TYR A 812 -24.74 -11.54 -18.94
CA TYR A 812 -25.35 -10.21 -19.09
C TYR A 812 -25.79 -9.94 -20.53
N LYS A 813 -24.92 -10.24 -21.50
CA LYS A 813 -25.22 -10.05 -22.92
C LYS A 813 -26.42 -10.91 -23.37
N ARG A 814 -26.48 -12.18 -22.98
CA ARG A 814 -27.60 -13.10 -23.31
C ARG A 814 -28.91 -12.63 -22.69
N LEU A 815 -28.90 -12.29 -21.39
CA LEU A 815 -30.12 -11.79 -20.71
C LEU A 815 -30.69 -10.55 -21.45
N ARG A 816 -29.82 -9.65 -21.88
CA ARG A 816 -30.20 -8.44 -22.62
C ARG A 816 -30.68 -8.76 -24.05
N ASP A 817 -29.92 -9.52 -24.83
CA ASP A 817 -30.17 -9.79 -26.24
C ASP A 817 -31.45 -10.63 -26.43
N GLU A 818 -31.76 -11.49 -25.44
CA GLU A 818 -33.00 -12.30 -25.40
C GLU A 818 -34.18 -11.53 -24.75
N ASN A 819 -33.97 -10.22 -24.39
CA ASN A 819 -34.98 -9.37 -23.77
C ASN A 819 -35.61 -9.92 -22.49
N LEU A 820 -34.83 -10.64 -21.67
CA LEU A 820 -35.28 -11.20 -20.41
C LEU A 820 -35.42 -10.09 -19.34
N LYS A 821 -36.38 -10.28 -18.42
CA LYS A 821 -36.53 -9.40 -17.24
C LYS A 821 -35.64 -9.81 -16.10
N SER A 822 -35.07 -10.98 -16.15
CA SER A 822 -34.10 -11.52 -15.22
C SER A 822 -32.79 -10.73 -15.30
N ARG A 823 -32.10 -10.54 -14.16
CA ARG A 823 -30.95 -9.62 -14.08
C ARG A 823 -29.87 -10.15 -13.13
N LEU A 824 -28.61 -10.02 -13.54
CA LEU A 824 -27.47 -10.30 -12.69
C LEU A 824 -27.37 -9.19 -11.63
N VAL A 825 -27.43 -9.56 -10.35
CA VAL A 825 -27.46 -8.59 -9.24
C VAL A 825 -26.22 -8.64 -8.37
N LEU A 826 -25.52 -9.77 -8.29
CA LEU A 826 -24.38 -9.92 -7.41
C LEU A 826 -23.39 -10.95 -7.96
N GLN A 827 -22.11 -10.70 -7.73
CA GLN A 827 -21.00 -11.65 -7.92
C GLN A 827 -20.24 -11.75 -6.60
N VAL A 828 -20.06 -12.97 -6.09
CA VAL A 828 -19.34 -13.26 -4.86
C VAL A 828 -18.35 -14.39 -5.09
N HIS A 829 -17.05 -14.09 -5.08
CA HIS A 829 -15.97 -15.06 -5.35
C HIS A 829 -16.10 -15.73 -6.73
N ASP A 830 -16.65 -16.94 -6.77
CA ASP A 830 -16.91 -17.81 -7.93
C ASP A 830 -18.40 -18.04 -8.23
N GLU A 831 -19.26 -17.28 -7.56
CA GLU A 831 -20.73 -17.37 -7.57
C GLU A 831 -21.33 -16.17 -8.33
N LEU A 832 -22.37 -16.45 -9.14
CA LEU A 832 -23.24 -15.46 -9.78
C LEU A 832 -24.67 -15.61 -9.25
N LEU A 833 -25.23 -14.49 -8.75
CA LEU A 833 -26.59 -14.42 -8.25
C LEU A 833 -27.46 -13.64 -9.22
N ILE A 834 -28.51 -14.29 -9.73
CA ILE A 834 -29.46 -13.71 -10.68
C ILE A 834 -30.84 -13.61 -10.04
N GLU A 835 -31.40 -12.41 -10.05
CA GLU A 835 -32.81 -12.17 -9.73
C GLU A 835 -33.65 -12.56 -10.97
N THR A 836 -34.33 -13.70 -10.91
CA THR A 836 -34.92 -14.40 -12.06
C THR A 836 -36.42 -14.37 -12.00
N LEU A 837 -37.08 -13.89 -13.07
CA LEU A 837 -38.52 -13.99 -13.20
C LEU A 837 -38.95 -15.48 -13.26
N LYS A 838 -39.99 -15.85 -12.54
CA LYS A 838 -40.37 -17.29 -12.40
C LYS A 838 -40.64 -18.00 -13.73
N GLU A 839 -41.20 -17.29 -14.71
CA GLU A 839 -41.43 -17.79 -16.05
C GLU A 839 -40.14 -18.00 -16.86
N GLU A 840 -39.07 -17.28 -16.51
CA GLU A 840 -37.78 -17.30 -17.21
C GLU A 840 -36.78 -18.32 -16.60
N ILE A 841 -37.12 -18.99 -15.48
CA ILE A 841 -36.21 -19.91 -14.77
C ILE A 841 -35.57 -20.94 -15.71
N PRO A 842 -36.33 -21.66 -16.58
CA PRO A 842 -35.67 -22.66 -17.44
C PRO A 842 -34.65 -22.05 -18.41
N GLN A 843 -34.97 -20.87 -18.97
CA GLN A 843 -34.13 -20.19 -19.94
C GLN A 843 -32.87 -19.61 -19.26
N VAL A 844 -33.05 -18.95 -18.11
CA VAL A 844 -31.94 -18.39 -17.35
C VAL A 844 -31.02 -19.49 -16.82
N SER A 845 -31.57 -20.62 -16.36
CA SER A 845 -30.75 -21.76 -15.93
C SER A 845 -29.91 -22.33 -17.08
N GLN A 846 -30.48 -22.40 -18.27
CA GLN A 846 -29.76 -22.83 -19.47
C GLN A 846 -28.63 -21.82 -19.82
N ILE A 847 -28.91 -20.52 -19.78
CA ILE A 847 -27.91 -19.46 -20.05
C ILE A 847 -26.76 -19.59 -19.06
N LEU A 848 -27.05 -19.70 -17.76
CA LEU A 848 -26.01 -19.84 -16.74
C LEU A 848 -25.14 -21.07 -16.99
N GLU A 849 -25.76 -22.21 -17.24
CA GLU A 849 -25.04 -23.46 -17.49
C GLU A 849 -24.14 -23.34 -18.73
N GLU A 850 -24.68 -22.87 -19.86
CA GLU A 850 -23.95 -22.75 -21.13
C GLU A 850 -22.79 -21.75 -21.02
N GLU A 851 -23.05 -20.53 -20.51
CA GLU A 851 -22.06 -19.45 -20.52
C GLU A 851 -21.00 -19.60 -19.43
N MET A 852 -21.36 -20.15 -18.26
CA MET A 852 -20.37 -20.41 -17.22
C MET A 852 -19.50 -21.62 -17.58
N LYS A 853 -20.08 -22.74 -18.02
CA LYS A 853 -19.29 -23.90 -18.47
C LYS A 853 -18.46 -23.58 -19.71
N GLY A 854 -19.02 -22.79 -20.62
CA GLY A 854 -18.38 -22.37 -21.86
C GLY A 854 -17.37 -21.20 -21.74
N ALA A 855 -17.20 -20.60 -20.56
CA ALA A 855 -16.37 -19.41 -20.38
C ALA A 855 -14.90 -19.63 -20.74
N ALA A 856 -14.38 -20.83 -20.51
CA ALA A 856 -13.02 -21.22 -20.90
C ALA A 856 -12.95 -22.68 -21.33
N LYS A 857 -11.99 -22.97 -22.21
CA LYS A 857 -11.64 -24.34 -22.63
C LYS A 857 -10.49 -24.85 -21.77
N LEU A 858 -10.79 -25.68 -20.79
CA LEU A 858 -9.79 -26.31 -19.93
C LEU A 858 -9.61 -27.80 -20.27
N ALA A 859 -8.55 -28.43 -19.78
CA ALA A 859 -8.33 -29.87 -19.87
C ALA A 859 -9.34 -30.67 -19.03
N VAL A 860 -9.97 -30.01 -18.08
CA VAL A 860 -11.09 -30.52 -17.26
C VAL A 860 -12.29 -29.61 -17.46
N GLU A 861 -13.49 -30.18 -17.55
CA GLU A 861 -14.70 -29.37 -17.74
C GLU A 861 -14.97 -28.49 -16.52
N LEU A 862 -15.45 -27.28 -16.77
CA LEU A 862 -15.97 -26.41 -15.73
C LEU A 862 -17.35 -26.95 -15.29
N GLU A 863 -17.52 -27.16 -14.00
CA GLU A 863 -18.79 -27.56 -13.41
C GLU A 863 -19.39 -26.41 -12.62
N VAL A 864 -20.71 -26.34 -12.68
CA VAL A 864 -21.50 -25.28 -12.07
C VAL A 864 -22.61 -25.93 -11.26
N ASP A 865 -22.61 -25.60 -9.96
CA ASP A 865 -23.71 -26.00 -9.07
C ASP A 865 -24.75 -24.88 -9.07
N MET A 866 -26.02 -25.22 -9.37
CA MET A 866 -27.09 -24.23 -9.41
C MET A 866 -28.16 -24.55 -8.37
N HIS A 867 -28.54 -23.49 -7.65
CA HIS A 867 -29.62 -23.59 -6.66
C HIS A 867 -30.65 -22.47 -6.85
N GLN A 868 -31.86 -22.68 -6.39
CA GLN A 868 -32.96 -21.73 -6.46
C GLN A 868 -33.48 -21.45 -5.06
N GLY A 869 -33.84 -20.20 -4.77
CA GLY A 869 -34.41 -19.84 -3.47
C GLY A 869 -35.24 -18.57 -3.50
N ASN A 870 -36.07 -18.40 -2.47
CA ASN A 870 -36.84 -17.16 -2.25
C ASN A 870 -36.06 -16.10 -1.46
N ASN A 871 -34.84 -16.42 -1.09
CA ASN A 871 -33.84 -15.52 -0.50
C ASN A 871 -32.45 -16.09 -0.80
N TRP A 872 -31.43 -15.29 -0.58
CA TRP A 872 -30.05 -15.69 -0.88
C TRP A 872 -29.54 -16.86 0.00
N TYR A 873 -30.10 -17.03 1.22
CA TYR A 873 -29.78 -18.17 2.08
C TYR A 873 -30.27 -19.50 1.52
N GLU A 874 -31.49 -19.52 0.95
CA GLU A 874 -32.10 -20.71 0.33
C GLU A 874 -31.47 -21.05 -1.02
N ALA A 875 -31.01 -20.02 -1.75
CA ALA A 875 -30.38 -20.18 -3.05
C ALA A 875 -28.95 -20.73 -2.98
N LYS A 876 -28.38 -20.97 -1.78
CA LYS A 876 -27.02 -21.45 -1.63
C LYS A 876 -26.90 -22.77 -0.89
#